data_094239b826b47ac5018ff16ec91c4dce
#
_entry.id   094239b826b47ac5018ff16ec91c4dce
#
_cell.length_a   1.000
_cell.length_b   1.000
_cell.length_c   1.000
_cell.angle_alpha   90.00
_cell.angle_beta   90.00
_cell.angle_gamma   90.00
#
_symmetry.space_group_name_H-M   'P 1'
#
loop_
_entity.id
_entity.type
_entity.pdbx_description
1 polymer ?
#
loop_
_entity_poly.entity_id
_entity_poly.type
_entity_poly.pdbx_seq_one_letter_code
_entity_poly.pdbx_strand_id
1 'polypeptide(L)'
;MADPLPIREFPLARTRNIGIMAHIDAGKTTTTERILYYTGRNYKIGEVHEGAATMDWMVQEQERGITITSAATTCRWRDTWINIIDTPGHVDFTVEVERSLRVLDGAVAVFDAVAGVEPQTETVWRQANKYKVPRICFVNKMDRVGADFGRTVEMIKDRLDAVPAVIQLPIGAEGEFRGVVDLLAGRALVWEEGMGEQWEETDIPAALVDEADAARHQLVDVLSNFDDAIMETYLADEEITADALRRGLRQATLASEVVPVLCGSAFKNKGVQPMLDAVVDYLPSPLDLPPTEGKKPNSDQEETRPPDDDAPFSALAFKIMTDPFVGKLTYLRVYSGTLRKGATVTNTTKERKERIGRLLQMHANHREDKEAIFAGDIVAAVGLKQTTTGDTLSDPAHPVVLEALEFPEPVIHVAVEPKTKADQDKLGKALYALSEEDPTFRVRSDEETGQTVISGMGELHLEVLVDRMLREFSVDANVGKPQVAYRETIRRPVEKIEERYIRQTGGRGQYGHVVIDLEPTGPGGGYEFIDKITGGVIPKEYIPSVDAGIQEALTSGVLAGYPTVDIRVTLVFGSYHDVDSSEMAFRIAGSMAVKKACRAASPVLLEPIMAVEVVTPEDYMGDVIGDLSSRRGKVEGMEQRGNSQVIRSQVPLADMFGYATDLRSRTQGRATYTMQFHAYNEVPESIAKEIVARAHGE
;
A
#
# COMPACT_ATOMS: atom_id res chain seq x y z
N MET A 1 -3.49 -10.62 44.46
CA MET A 1 -4.35 -9.62 43.80
C MET A 1 -3.57 -9.14 42.59
N ALA A 2 -4.19 -9.10 41.45
CA ALA A 2 -3.53 -8.48 40.29
C ALA A 2 -3.39 -6.99 40.55
N ASP A 3 -2.22 -6.41 40.27
CA ASP A 3 -2.03 -4.96 40.39
C ASP A 3 -3.11 -4.23 39.56
N PRO A 4 -3.62 -3.06 40.03
CA PRO A 4 -4.59 -2.30 39.26
C PRO A 4 -4.07 -2.02 37.84
N LEU A 5 -4.97 -1.91 36.87
CA LEU A 5 -4.58 -1.53 35.50
C LEU A 5 -3.94 -0.13 35.56
N PRO A 6 -2.82 0.08 34.86
CA PRO A 6 -2.30 1.43 34.71
C PRO A 6 -3.36 2.30 34.03
N ILE A 7 -3.46 3.54 34.48
CA ILE A 7 -4.42 4.51 33.91
C ILE A 7 -3.84 5.01 32.58
N ARG A 8 -4.70 5.12 31.57
CA ARG A 8 -4.37 5.75 30.28
C ARG A 8 -3.87 7.19 30.51
N GLU A 9 -2.78 7.55 29.88
CA GLU A 9 -2.20 8.90 30.02
C GLU A 9 -3.04 9.96 29.29
N PHE A 10 -3.53 9.64 28.09
CA PHE A 10 -4.35 10.53 27.27
C PHE A 10 -5.71 9.90 26.99
N PRO A 11 -6.83 10.66 27.13
CA PRO A 11 -8.15 10.16 26.75
C PRO A 11 -8.20 9.75 25.27
N LEU A 12 -8.98 8.73 24.94
CA LEU A 12 -9.11 8.23 23.57
C LEU A 12 -9.61 9.32 22.60
N ALA A 13 -10.50 10.21 23.05
CA ALA A 13 -10.95 11.39 22.28
C ALA A 13 -9.79 12.37 21.94
N ARG A 14 -8.69 12.32 22.69
CA ARG A 14 -7.48 13.11 22.50
C ARG A 14 -6.34 12.30 21.87
N THR A 15 -6.66 11.24 21.13
CA THR A 15 -5.71 10.43 20.38
C THR A 15 -5.96 10.64 18.88
N ARG A 16 -4.90 10.76 18.10
CA ARG A 16 -4.93 10.81 16.65
C ARG A 16 -3.93 9.78 16.07
N ASN A 17 -4.39 8.97 15.16
CA ASN A 17 -3.54 8.01 14.45
C ASN A 17 -3.50 8.43 13.00
N ILE A 18 -2.43 9.10 12.60
CA ILE A 18 -2.34 9.73 11.28
C ILE A 18 -1.21 9.15 10.44
N GLY A 19 -1.45 9.11 9.13
CA GLY A 19 -0.41 8.87 8.13
C GLY A 19 -0.02 10.15 7.43
N ILE A 20 1.25 10.27 7.06
CA ILE A 20 1.71 11.32 6.16
C ILE A 20 1.95 10.68 4.81
N MET A 21 1.12 11.02 3.83
CA MET A 21 1.16 10.49 2.48
C MET A 21 1.54 11.57 1.48
N ALA A 22 2.41 11.24 0.54
CA ALA A 22 2.88 12.16 -0.46
C ALA A 22 3.51 11.40 -1.63
N HIS A 23 3.62 12.03 -2.80
CA HIS A 23 4.53 11.54 -3.83
C HIS A 23 6.01 11.77 -3.46
N ILE A 24 6.90 11.19 -4.24
CA ILE A 24 8.35 11.38 -4.08
C ILE A 24 8.66 12.88 -4.18
N ASP A 25 9.57 13.35 -3.32
CA ASP A 25 10.01 14.74 -3.27
C ASP A 25 8.96 15.82 -2.92
N ALA A 26 7.70 15.48 -2.56
CA ALA A 26 6.73 16.49 -2.10
C ALA A 26 7.13 17.15 -0.76
N GLY A 27 8.13 16.60 -0.07
CA GLY A 27 8.61 17.10 1.22
C GLY A 27 7.97 16.40 2.41
N LYS A 28 7.55 15.15 2.25
CA LYS A 28 6.98 14.31 3.29
C LYS A 28 7.89 14.24 4.54
N THR A 29 9.11 13.72 4.39
CA THR A 29 10.07 13.58 5.49
C THR A 29 10.41 14.93 6.11
N THR A 30 10.59 15.99 5.30
CA THR A 30 10.80 17.36 5.79
C THR A 30 9.65 17.83 6.66
N THR A 31 8.40 17.57 6.24
CA THR A 31 7.20 17.94 7.02
C THR A 31 7.16 17.16 8.33
N THR A 32 7.45 15.86 8.32
CA THR A 32 7.49 15.02 9.52
C THR A 32 8.58 15.49 10.50
N GLU A 33 9.78 15.82 10.02
CA GLU A 33 10.87 16.34 10.86
C GLU A 33 10.48 17.69 11.51
N ARG A 34 9.76 18.58 10.82
CA ARG A 34 9.23 19.83 11.40
C ARG A 34 8.16 19.57 12.45
N ILE A 35 7.28 18.59 12.23
CA ILE A 35 6.31 18.14 13.24
C ILE A 35 7.05 17.70 14.50
N LEU A 36 8.07 16.86 14.39
CA LEU A 36 8.84 16.34 15.53
C LEU A 36 9.60 17.47 16.26
N TYR A 37 10.11 18.45 15.54
CA TYR A 37 10.77 19.61 16.13
C TYR A 37 9.79 20.49 16.91
N TYR A 38 8.66 20.92 16.30
CA TYR A 38 7.69 21.80 16.97
C TYR A 38 6.96 21.15 18.14
N THR A 39 6.85 19.83 18.14
CA THR A 39 6.28 19.07 19.25
C THR A 39 7.31 18.76 20.35
N GLY A 40 8.56 19.28 20.23
CA GLY A 40 9.62 19.09 21.21
C GLY A 40 10.17 17.66 21.29
N ARG A 41 9.89 16.84 20.28
CA ARG A 41 10.42 15.46 20.22
C ARG A 41 11.87 15.43 19.78
N ASN A 42 12.24 16.29 18.83
CA ASN A 42 13.60 16.49 18.36
C ASN A 42 14.12 17.86 18.82
N TYR A 43 15.37 17.89 19.30
CA TYR A 43 16.05 19.14 19.70
C TYR A 43 16.65 19.90 18.51
N LYS A 44 16.82 19.23 17.38
CA LYS A 44 17.33 19.79 16.12
C LYS A 44 16.47 19.31 14.98
N ILE A 45 16.33 20.15 13.98
CA ILE A 45 15.72 19.78 12.72
C ILE A 45 16.67 18.86 11.96
N GLY A 46 16.22 17.66 11.62
CA GLY A 46 16.94 16.74 10.73
C GLY A 46 16.73 17.18 9.27
N GLU A 47 17.83 17.48 8.57
CA GLU A 47 17.76 17.78 7.14
C GLU A 47 17.94 16.50 6.33
N VAL A 48 16.99 16.24 5.41
CA VAL A 48 16.98 15.02 4.57
C VAL A 48 18.25 14.94 3.70
N HIS A 49 18.67 16.08 3.13
CA HIS A 49 19.88 16.15 2.29
C HIS A 49 21.19 15.90 3.02
N GLU A 50 21.20 16.03 4.35
CA GLU A 50 22.35 15.76 5.19
C GLU A 50 22.34 14.34 5.79
N GLY A 51 21.30 13.54 5.48
CA GLY A 51 21.10 12.20 6.06
C GLY A 51 20.83 12.22 7.57
N ALA A 52 20.35 13.36 8.09
CA ALA A 52 20.11 13.58 9.53
C ALA A 52 18.64 13.41 9.94
N ALA A 53 17.76 13.01 9.01
CA ALA A 53 16.33 12.81 9.28
C ALA A 53 16.12 11.63 10.23
N THR A 54 15.32 11.84 11.26
CA THR A 54 15.04 10.83 12.30
C THR A 54 14.17 9.69 11.78
N MET A 55 13.25 10.00 10.87
CA MET A 55 12.30 9.02 10.34
C MET A 55 12.92 8.14 9.26
N ASP A 56 13.83 8.66 8.45
CA ASP A 56 14.59 7.87 7.47
C ASP A 56 15.83 7.27 8.17
N TRP A 57 15.60 6.26 9.00
CA TRP A 57 16.63 5.68 9.86
C TRP A 57 17.50 4.62 9.17
N MET A 58 17.05 4.06 8.04
CA MET A 58 17.82 3.11 7.24
C MET A 58 18.90 3.86 6.45
N VAL A 59 20.10 3.26 6.40
CA VAL A 59 21.20 3.84 5.61
C VAL A 59 20.81 4.02 4.14
N GLN A 60 20.04 3.10 3.59
CA GLN A 60 19.54 3.14 2.21
C GLN A 60 18.55 4.29 1.98
N GLU A 61 17.69 4.60 2.96
CA GLU A 61 16.77 5.75 2.90
C GLU A 61 17.57 7.05 2.86
N GLN A 62 18.59 7.15 3.72
CA GLN A 62 19.48 8.32 3.79
C GLN A 62 20.33 8.50 2.53
N GLU A 63 20.89 7.40 1.98
CA GLU A 63 21.70 7.44 0.75
C GLU A 63 20.87 7.80 -0.49
N ARG A 64 19.60 7.37 -0.54
CA ARG A 64 18.72 7.57 -1.69
C ARG A 64 17.81 8.79 -1.56
N GLY A 65 17.63 9.31 -0.35
CA GLY A 65 16.72 10.42 -0.04
C GLY A 65 15.24 10.05 -0.19
N ILE A 66 14.89 8.75 -0.07
CA ILE A 66 13.51 8.24 -0.18
C ILE A 66 13.17 7.39 1.04
N THR A 67 11.95 7.48 1.53
CA THR A 67 11.42 6.56 2.54
C THR A 67 11.09 5.21 1.89
N ILE A 68 11.64 4.14 2.44
CA ILE A 68 11.48 2.76 1.96
C ILE A 68 10.50 2.01 2.86
N THR A 69 10.69 2.11 4.18
CA THR A 69 9.85 1.44 5.16
C THR A 69 9.04 2.44 5.95
N SER A 70 7.79 2.10 6.26
CA SER A 70 6.99 2.93 7.15
C SER A 70 7.60 2.97 8.56
N ALA A 71 7.81 4.17 9.09
CA ALA A 71 8.28 4.39 10.44
C ALA A 71 7.14 4.93 11.32
N ALA A 72 7.06 4.44 12.55
CA ALA A 72 6.08 4.92 13.51
C ALA A 72 6.74 5.81 14.56
N THR A 73 6.15 6.94 14.84
CA THR A 73 6.57 7.84 15.91
C THR A 73 5.37 8.44 16.62
N THR A 74 5.61 9.05 17.77
CA THR A 74 4.57 9.69 18.55
C THR A 74 5.00 11.07 19.01
N CYS A 75 4.07 11.97 19.01
CA CYS A 75 4.31 13.33 19.51
C CYS A 75 3.06 13.85 20.26
N ARG A 76 3.20 15.02 20.86
CA ARG A 76 2.13 15.68 21.59
C ARG A 76 1.91 17.09 21.04
N TRP A 77 0.66 17.43 20.76
CA TRP A 77 0.27 18.78 20.33
C TRP A 77 -1.07 19.17 20.98
N ARG A 78 -1.15 20.34 21.61
CA ARG A 78 -2.38 20.86 22.25
C ARG A 78 -3.13 19.81 23.10
N ASP A 79 -2.51 19.16 24.05
CA ASP A 79 -3.09 18.09 24.88
C ASP A 79 -3.64 16.88 24.10
N THR A 80 -3.19 16.69 22.87
CA THR A 80 -3.54 15.56 22.01
C THR A 80 -2.31 14.70 21.77
N TRP A 81 -2.49 13.39 21.91
CA TRP A 81 -1.50 12.37 21.58
C TRP A 81 -1.61 12.01 20.09
N ILE A 82 -0.56 12.18 19.34
CA ILE A 82 -0.55 11.93 17.90
C ILE A 82 0.44 10.81 17.60
N ASN A 83 -0.07 9.69 17.11
CA ASN A 83 0.74 8.64 16.51
C ASN A 83 0.85 8.95 15.01
N ILE A 84 2.07 8.99 14.51
CA ILE A 84 2.37 9.28 13.10
C ILE A 84 2.99 8.04 12.49
N ILE A 85 2.44 7.59 11.37
CA ILE A 85 3.05 6.59 10.50
C ILE A 85 3.50 7.31 9.24
N ASP A 86 4.81 7.39 9.04
CA ASP A 86 5.42 7.91 7.83
C ASP A 86 5.38 6.83 6.75
N THR A 87 4.67 7.08 5.64
CA THR A 87 4.46 6.07 4.59
C THR A 87 5.42 6.29 3.43
N PRO A 88 5.94 5.23 2.76
CA PRO A 88 6.72 5.39 1.54
C PRO A 88 5.93 6.11 0.46
N GLY A 89 6.65 6.88 -0.38
CA GLY A 89 6.06 7.56 -1.54
C GLY A 89 6.25 6.83 -2.87
N HIS A 90 7.06 5.75 -2.91
CA HIS A 90 7.41 5.05 -4.13
C HIS A 90 6.46 3.89 -4.43
N VAL A 91 6.11 3.71 -5.70
CA VAL A 91 5.15 2.68 -6.16
C VAL A 91 5.59 1.25 -5.86
N ASP A 92 6.89 0.97 -5.82
CA ASP A 92 7.41 -0.36 -5.48
C ASP A 92 7.11 -0.76 -4.02
N PHE A 93 6.76 0.21 -3.18
CA PHE A 93 6.42 0.04 -1.77
C PHE A 93 4.94 0.29 -1.47
N THR A 94 4.07 0.15 -2.47
CA THR A 94 2.60 0.36 -2.30
C THR A 94 1.99 -0.50 -1.21
N VAL A 95 2.53 -1.68 -0.95
CA VAL A 95 2.09 -2.57 0.12
C VAL A 95 2.36 -1.97 1.51
N GLU A 96 3.51 -1.29 1.69
CA GLU A 96 3.80 -0.55 2.92
C GLU A 96 2.78 0.57 3.14
N VAL A 97 2.39 1.27 2.06
CA VAL A 97 1.34 2.30 2.10
C VAL A 97 0.01 1.69 2.47
N GLU A 98 -0.40 0.59 1.84
CA GLU A 98 -1.68 -0.08 2.08
C GLU A 98 -1.78 -0.61 3.51
N ARG A 99 -0.73 -1.26 4.02
CA ARG A 99 -0.64 -1.70 5.42
C ARG A 99 -0.80 -0.53 6.41
N SER A 100 -0.16 0.59 6.10
CA SER A 100 -0.23 1.78 6.94
C SER A 100 -1.63 2.38 6.91
N LEU A 101 -2.22 2.58 5.73
CA LEU A 101 -3.57 3.16 5.58
C LEU A 101 -4.66 2.35 6.31
N ARG A 102 -4.50 1.03 6.37
CA ARG A 102 -5.47 0.14 7.06
C ARG A 102 -5.57 0.39 8.57
N VAL A 103 -4.51 0.89 9.19
CA VAL A 103 -4.42 1.09 10.65
C VAL A 103 -4.51 2.54 11.06
N LEU A 104 -4.60 3.46 10.10
CA LEU A 104 -4.74 4.88 10.34
C LEU A 104 -6.20 5.28 10.52
N ASP A 105 -6.41 6.30 11.34
CA ASP A 105 -7.72 6.91 11.53
C ASP A 105 -7.88 8.12 10.59
N GLY A 106 -6.79 8.80 10.24
CA GLY A 106 -6.77 9.93 9.33
C GLY A 106 -5.44 10.09 8.62
N ALA A 107 -5.34 10.99 7.66
CA ALA A 107 -4.11 11.24 6.92
C ALA A 107 -3.88 12.72 6.61
N VAL A 108 -2.59 13.08 6.45
CA VAL A 108 -2.14 14.33 5.89
C VAL A 108 -1.58 14.04 4.50
N ALA A 109 -2.23 14.56 3.47
CA ALA A 109 -1.76 14.47 2.10
C ALA A 109 -0.91 15.69 1.76
N VAL A 110 0.39 15.49 1.52
CA VAL A 110 1.34 16.56 1.21
C VAL A 110 1.51 16.65 -0.31
N PHE A 111 1.26 17.83 -0.85
CA PHE A 111 1.39 18.14 -2.27
C PHE A 111 2.55 19.11 -2.51
N ASP A 112 3.21 18.98 -3.64
CA ASP A 112 4.18 19.98 -4.10
C ASP A 112 3.43 21.11 -4.85
N ALA A 113 3.59 22.35 -4.42
CA ALA A 113 2.95 23.51 -5.05
C ALA A 113 3.37 23.71 -6.51
N VAL A 114 4.52 23.15 -6.93
CA VAL A 114 5.02 23.22 -8.31
C VAL A 114 4.53 22.05 -9.15
N ALA A 115 4.60 20.82 -8.63
CA ALA A 115 4.19 19.63 -9.37
C ALA A 115 2.67 19.36 -9.30
N GLY A 116 2.02 19.75 -8.21
CA GLY A 116 0.59 19.50 -7.97
C GLY A 116 0.28 18.04 -7.68
N VAL A 117 -0.72 17.49 -8.36
CA VAL A 117 -1.12 16.09 -8.26
C VAL A 117 -0.35 15.24 -9.27
N GLU A 118 0.39 14.29 -8.81
CA GLU A 118 1.14 13.32 -9.60
C GLU A 118 0.48 11.93 -9.59
N PRO A 119 0.80 11.02 -10.53
CA PRO A 119 0.19 9.69 -10.61
C PRO A 119 0.35 8.86 -9.34
N GLN A 120 1.48 9.01 -8.64
CA GLN A 120 1.69 8.35 -7.35
C GLN A 120 0.70 8.86 -6.30
N THR A 121 0.42 10.17 -6.31
CA THR A 121 -0.61 10.78 -5.45
C THR A 121 -1.97 10.16 -5.74
N GLU A 122 -2.35 10.01 -7.02
CA GLU A 122 -3.63 9.39 -7.40
C GLU A 122 -3.73 7.95 -6.90
N THR A 123 -2.63 7.19 -6.95
CA THR A 123 -2.60 5.81 -6.47
C THR A 123 -2.81 5.72 -4.96
N VAL A 124 -2.04 6.50 -4.19
CA VAL A 124 -2.18 6.55 -2.73
C VAL A 124 -3.55 7.09 -2.31
N TRP A 125 -4.07 8.06 -3.06
CA TRP A 125 -5.40 8.63 -2.83
C TRP A 125 -6.50 7.60 -3.03
N ARG A 126 -6.44 6.79 -4.10
CA ARG A 126 -7.39 5.68 -4.33
C ARG A 126 -7.34 4.63 -3.23
N GLN A 127 -6.14 4.30 -2.73
CA GLN A 127 -5.99 3.41 -1.59
C GLN A 127 -6.62 4.00 -0.33
N ALA A 128 -6.40 5.28 -0.05
CA ALA A 128 -7.05 5.96 1.08
C ALA A 128 -8.59 6.00 0.94
N ASN A 129 -9.12 6.14 -0.28
CA ASN A 129 -10.57 6.02 -0.54
C ASN A 129 -11.08 4.61 -0.27
N LYS A 130 -10.35 3.56 -0.68
CA LYS A 130 -10.68 2.16 -0.41
C LYS A 130 -10.92 1.92 1.09
N TYR A 131 -10.06 2.49 1.93
CA TYR A 131 -10.14 2.36 3.39
C TYR A 131 -10.94 3.48 4.08
N LYS A 132 -11.57 4.38 3.31
CA LYS A 132 -12.38 5.50 3.83
C LYS A 132 -11.64 6.35 4.86
N VAL A 133 -10.35 6.61 4.63
CA VAL A 133 -9.50 7.39 5.54
C VAL A 133 -9.76 8.89 5.33
N PRO A 134 -10.32 9.61 6.31
CA PRO A 134 -10.47 11.06 6.27
C PRO A 134 -9.10 11.74 6.17
N ARG A 135 -9.00 12.85 5.44
CA ARG A 135 -7.70 13.48 5.21
C ARG A 135 -7.78 14.99 5.11
N ILE A 136 -6.64 15.63 5.38
CA ILE A 136 -6.38 17.03 5.10
C ILE A 136 -5.27 17.13 4.04
N CYS A 137 -5.30 18.19 3.24
CA CYS A 137 -4.33 18.47 2.20
C CYS A 137 -3.40 19.60 2.64
N PHE A 138 -2.09 19.39 2.52
CA PHE A 138 -1.07 20.39 2.79
C PHE A 138 -0.28 20.68 1.51
N VAL A 139 -0.50 21.83 0.91
CA VAL A 139 0.23 22.31 -0.28
C VAL A 139 1.56 22.89 0.20
N ASN A 140 2.60 22.10 0.07
CA ASN A 140 3.97 22.37 0.53
C ASN A 140 4.80 23.03 -0.57
N LYS A 141 5.97 23.55 -0.19
CA LYS A 141 6.96 24.19 -1.08
C LYS A 141 6.46 25.46 -1.76
N MET A 142 5.63 26.23 -1.07
CA MET A 142 5.18 27.54 -1.55
C MET A 142 6.31 28.54 -1.81
N ASP A 143 7.52 28.26 -1.30
CA ASP A 143 8.75 29.02 -1.48
C ASP A 143 9.48 28.74 -2.81
N ARG A 144 9.09 27.71 -3.56
CA ARG A 144 9.76 27.33 -4.80
C ARG A 144 9.28 28.13 -6.00
N VAL A 145 10.20 28.38 -6.94
CA VAL A 145 9.89 29.01 -8.22
C VAL A 145 8.87 28.17 -9.00
N GLY A 146 7.78 28.79 -9.46
CA GLY A 146 6.67 28.11 -10.12
C GLY A 146 5.61 27.56 -9.17
N ALA A 147 5.67 27.85 -7.87
CA ALA A 147 4.65 27.46 -6.91
C ALA A 147 3.31 28.14 -7.20
N ASP A 148 2.26 27.33 -7.36
CA ASP A 148 0.91 27.79 -7.66
C ASP A 148 -0.11 27.03 -6.82
N PHE A 149 -0.63 27.71 -5.79
CA PHE A 149 -1.61 27.15 -4.87
C PHE A 149 -2.95 26.86 -5.57
N GLY A 150 -3.45 27.84 -6.33
CA GLY A 150 -4.76 27.74 -7.00
C GLY A 150 -4.80 26.57 -7.98
N ARG A 151 -3.78 26.46 -8.83
CA ARG A 151 -3.63 25.31 -9.74
C ARG A 151 -3.59 23.98 -9.01
N THR A 152 -2.89 23.89 -7.88
CA THR A 152 -2.81 22.65 -7.10
C THR A 152 -4.18 22.28 -6.52
N VAL A 153 -4.97 23.25 -6.04
CA VAL A 153 -6.35 23.04 -5.56
C VAL A 153 -7.26 22.56 -6.69
N GLU A 154 -7.17 23.15 -7.88
CA GLU A 154 -7.92 22.68 -9.06
C GLU A 154 -7.53 21.24 -9.44
N MET A 155 -6.25 20.89 -9.42
CA MET A 155 -5.81 19.52 -9.68
C MET A 155 -6.31 18.52 -8.62
N ILE A 156 -6.41 18.92 -7.35
CA ILE A 156 -7.01 18.08 -6.29
C ILE A 156 -8.48 17.79 -6.64
N LYS A 157 -9.21 18.80 -7.07
CA LYS A 157 -10.60 18.64 -7.49
C LYS A 157 -10.73 17.75 -8.73
N ASP A 158 -10.01 18.07 -9.79
CA ASP A 158 -10.24 17.48 -11.12
C ASP A 158 -9.62 16.06 -11.26
N ARG A 159 -8.47 15.82 -10.63
CA ARG A 159 -7.75 14.55 -10.78
C ARG A 159 -8.01 13.55 -9.67
N LEU A 160 -8.38 14.04 -8.47
CA LEU A 160 -8.64 13.17 -7.32
C LEU A 160 -10.13 13.00 -7.01
N ASP A 161 -11.00 13.67 -7.80
CA ASP A 161 -12.47 13.69 -7.59
C ASP A 161 -12.82 14.05 -6.14
N ALA A 162 -12.13 15.06 -5.60
CA ALA A 162 -12.28 15.51 -4.22
C ALA A 162 -12.98 16.87 -4.19
N VAL A 163 -13.63 17.17 -3.06
CA VAL A 163 -14.22 18.50 -2.80
C VAL A 163 -13.27 19.27 -1.88
N PRO A 164 -12.40 20.15 -2.41
CA PRO A 164 -11.47 20.91 -1.59
C PRO A 164 -12.19 22.00 -0.81
N ALA A 165 -12.02 22.00 0.52
CA ALA A 165 -12.42 23.08 1.41
C ALA A 165 -11.18 23.90 1.75
N VAL A 166 -10.96 24.98 1.00
CA VAL A 166 -9.80 25.85 1.20
C VAL A 166 -9.99 26.63 2.49
N ILE A 167 -9.09 26.44 3.46
CA ILE A 167 -9.13 27.11 4.76
C ILE A 167 -7.99 28.11 4.96
N GLN A 168 -7.02 28.11 4.05
CA GLN A 168 -5.91 29.06 4.05
C GLN A 168 -5.59 29.54 2.65
N LEU A 169 -5.12 30.78 2.54
CA LEU A 169 -4.51 31.31 1.33
C LEU A 169 -3.06 31.69 1.59
N PRO A 170 -2.15 31.56 0.62
CA PRO A 170 -0.76 31.97 0.79
C PRO A 170 -0.59 33.49 0.78
N ILE A 171 0.29 34.00 1.60
CA ILE A 171 0.74 35.41 1.56
C ILE A 171 2.05 35.48 0.80
N GLY A 172 1.96 35.84 -0.48
CA GLY A 172 3.07 35.75 -1.43
C GLY A 172 3.30 34.33 -1.94
N ALA A 173 4.18 34.22 -2.91
CA ALA A 173 4.62 32.95 -3.49
C ALA A 173 6.12 33.02 -3.77
N GLU A 174 6.75 31.86 -3.99
CA GLU A 174 8.16 31.72 -4.28
C GLU A 174 9.04 32.41 -3.17
N GLY A 175 10.00 33.22 -3.55
CA GLY A 175 10.87 33.96 -2.61
C GLY A 175 10.12 34.96 -1.71
N GLU A 176 8.92 35.38 -2.09
CA GLU A 176 8.07 36.31 -1.33
C GLU A 176 7.08 35.60 -0.39
N PHE A 177 7.08 34.27 -0.33
CA PHE A 177 6.21 33.50 0.59
C PHE A 177 6.60 33.77 2.04
N ARG A 178 5.72 34.46 2.79
CA ARG A 178 5.97 34.86 4.18
C ARG A 178 4.96 34.37 5.20
N GLY A 179 3.81 33.88 4.75
CA GLY A 179 2.76 33.46 5.67
C GLY A 179 1.51 32.95 5.00
N VAL A 180 0.45 32.82 5.76
CA VAL A 180 -0.86 32.37 5.30
C VAL A 180 -1.97 33.26 5.86
N VAL A 181 -3.07 33.37 5.14
CA VAL A 181 -4.34 33.90 5.63
C VAL A 181 -5.17 32.75 6.15
N ASP A 182 -5.58 32.78 7.40
CA ASP A 182 -6.58 31.88 7.97
C ASP A 182 -7.97 32.40 7.66
N LEU A 183 -8.70 31.73 6.79
CA LEU A 183 -10.04 32.11 6.34
C LEU A 183 -11.11 31.88 7.42
N LEU A 184 -10.87 30.98 8.38
CA LEU A 184 -11.81 30.72 9.46
C LEU A 184 -11.71 31.80 10.54
N ALA A 185 -10.49 32.19 10.91
CA ALA A 185 -10.24 33.23 11.90
C ALA A 185 -10.33 34.65 11.29
N GLY A 186 -10.21 34.81 9.96
CA GLY A 186 -10.18 36.10 9.29
C GLY A 186 -8.90 36.90 9.62
N ARG A 187 -7.76 36.25 9.74
CA ARG A 187 -6.47 36.84 10.14
C ARG A 187 -5.31 36.33 9.27
N ALA A 188 -4.24 37.07 9.24
CA ALA A 188 -3.00 36.66 8.62
C ALA A 188 -2.02 36.14 9.69
N LEU A 189 -1.35 35.03 9.38
CA LEU A 189 -0.26 34.43 10.17
C LEU A 189 1.03 34.65 9.38
N VAL A 190 1.94 35.45 9.92
CA VAL A 190 3.19 35.84 9.24
C VAL A 190 4.38 35.36 10.07
N TRP A 191 5.25 34.56 9.46
CA TRP A 191 6.48 34.06 10.11
C TRP A 191 7.64 35.01 9.85
N GLU A 192 8.42 35.24 10.88
CA GLU A 192 9.75 35.84 10.74
C GLU A 192 10.74 34.83 10.14
N GLU A 193 11.88 35.35 9.64
CA GLU A 193 12.98 34.49 9.20
C GLU A 193 13.60 33.78 10.40
N GLY A 194 13.85 32.45 10.25
CA GLY A 194 14.46 31.64 11.30
C GLY A 194 13.90 30.23 11.42
N MET A 195 13.83 29.72 12.64
CA MET A 195 13.34 28.35 12.92
C MET A 195 11.81 28.22 12.91
N GLY A 196 11.06 29.31 12.64
CA GLY A 196 9.62 29.30 12.50
C GLY A 196 8.84 29.00 13.79
N GLU A 197 9.45 29.16 14.95
CA GLU A 197 8.82 28.89 16.25
C GLU A 197 7.74 29.91 16.61
N GLN A 198 7.90 31.12 16.09
CA GLN A 198 6.99 32.24 16.35
C GLN A 198 6.45 32.79 15.05
N TRP A 199 5.19 33.22 15.10
CA TRP A 199 4.53 33.97 14.06
C TRP A 199 3.74 35.14 14.66
N GLU A 200 3.52 36.15 13.87
CA GLU A 200 2.70 37.29 14.24
C GLU A 200 1.30 37.14 13.62
N GLU A 201 0.26 37.35 14.45
CA GLU A 201 -1.11 37.44 13.96
C GLU A 201 -1.40 38.90 13.62
N THR A 202 -1.71 39.14 12.35
CA THR A 202 -1.99 40.47 11.83
C THR A 202 -3.33 40.52 11.09
N ASP A 203 -3.78 41.70 10.73
CA ASP A 203 -4.89 41.88 9.80
C ASP A 203 -4.50 41.32 8.41
N ILE A 204 -5.50 40.89 7.66
CA ILE A 204 -5.30 40.45 6.28
C ILE A 204 -4.70 41.58 5.46
N PRO A 205 -3.59 41.34 4.73
CA PRO A 205 -3.01 42.37 3.86
C PRO A 205 -4.05 42.93 2.89
N ALA A 206 -4.10 44.26 2.73
CA ALA A 206 -5.13 44.95 1.93
C ALA A 206 -5.25 44.41 0.49
N ALA A 207 -4.16 43.90 -0.08
CA ALA A 207 -4.14 43.30 -1.42
C ALA A 207 -4.84 41.94 -1.49
N LEU A 208 -5.06 41.27 -0.36
CA LEU A 208 -5.64 39.89 -0.28
C LEU A 208 -7.05 39.91 0.33
N VAL A 209 -7.59 41.04 0.76
CA VAL A 209 -8.91 41.12 1.42
C VAL A 209 -10.00 40.59 0.49
N ASP A 210 -10.07 41.09 -0.73
CA ASP A 210 -11.11 40.68 -1.70
C ASP A 210 -11.00 39.20 -2.05
N GLU A 211 -9.78 38.70 -2.20
CA GLU A 211 -9.53 37.25 -2.46
C GLU A 211 -9.90 36.38 -1.24
N ALA A 212 -9.56 36.82 -0.04
CA ALA A 212 -9.91 36.14 1.19
C ALA A 212 -11.42 36.08 1.43
N ASP A 213 -12.12 37.17 1.16
CA ASP A 213 -13.58 37.24 1.25
C ASP A 213 -14.23 36.30 0.23
N ALA A 214 -13.76 36.31 -1.02
CA ALA A 214 -14.26 35.40 -2.04
C ALA A 214 -14.01 33.93 -1.68
N ALA A 215 -12.82 33.61 -1.21
CA ALA A 215 -12.47 32.25 -0.78
C ALA A 215 -13.28 31.80 0.46
N ARG A 216 -13.54 32.70 1.42
CA ARG A 216 -14.41 32.44 2.55
C ARG A 216 -15.86 32.17 2.13
N HIS A 217 -16.38 32.93 1.17
CA HIS A 217 -17.70 32.67 0.59
C HIS A 217 -17.76 31.29 -0.09
N GLN A 218 -16.76 30.94 -0.87
CA GLN A 218 -16.67 29.60 -1.47
C GLN A 218 -16.62 28.47 -0.41
N LEU A 219 -15.89 28.68 0.67
CA LEU A 219 -15.85 27.72 1.79
C LEU A 219 -17.24 27.55 2.42
N VAL A 220 -17.96 28.65 2.65
CA VAL A 220 -19.35 28.61 3.18
C VAL A 220 -20.26 27.88 2.20
N ASP A 221 -20.18 28.17 0.91
CA ASP A 221 -20.97 27.53 -0.13
C ASP A 221 -20.71 26.01 -0.18
N VAL A 222 -19.45 25.58 -0.08
CA VAL A 222 -19.08 24.16 0.01
C VAL A 222 -19.68 23.52 1.26
N LEU A 223 -19.52 24.12 2.43
CA LEU A 223 -19.97 23.56 3.69
C LEU A 223 -21.49 23.55 3.82
N SER A 224 -22.19 24.50 3.25
CA SER A 224 -23.66 24.55 3.25
C SER A 224 -24.31 23.35 2.56
N ASN A 225 -23.59 22.64 1.67
CA ASN A 225 -24.07 21.42 1.05
C ASN A 225 -24.04 20.20 2.00
N PHE A 226 -23.33 20.30 3.13
CA PHE A 226 -23.11 19.18 4.05
C PHE A 226 -23.56 19.48 5.50
N ASP A 227 -23.94 20.71 5.81
CA ASP A 227 -24.42 21.15 7.15
C ASP A 227 -25.64 22.02 7.03
N ASP A 228 -26.80 21.48 7.43
CA ASP A 228 -28.10 22.18 7.35
C ASP A 228 -28.12 23.48 8.15
N ALA A 229 -27.43 23.55 9.31
CA ALA A 229 -27.39 24.74 10.14
C ALA A 229 -26.57 25.87 9.48
N ILE A 230 -25.48 25.53 8.79
CA ILE A 230 -24.72 26.47 7.98
C ILE A 230 -25.57 26.94 6.80
N MET A 231 -26.29 26.02 6.13
CA MET A 231 -27.17 26.35 5.02
C MET A 231 -28.28 27.31 5.45
N GLU A 232 -28.97 27.04 6.56
CA GLU A 232 -30.02 27.91 7.08
C GLU A 232 -29.52 29.31 7.41
N THR A 233 -28.36 29.44 8.07
CA THR A 233 -27.73 30.71 8.41
C THR A 233 -27.31 31.46 7.13
N TYR A 234 -26.76 30.74 6.15
CA TYR A 234 -26.37 31.32 4.85
C TYR A 234 -27.56 31.84 4.07
N LEU A 235 -28.66 31.09 4.00
CA LEU A 235 -29.88 31.52 3.32
C LEU A 235 -30.61 32.68 4.04
N ALA A 236 -30.40 32.82 5.36
CA ALA A 236 -30.92 33.94 6.12
C ALA A 236 -30.10 35.25 5.98
N ASP A 237 -28.98 35.19 5.25
CA ASP A 237 -28.02 36.30 5.09
C ASP A 237 -27.43 36.73 6.46
N GLU A 238 -27.29 35.79 7.38
CA GLU A 238 -26.71 35.99 8.71
C GLU A 238 -25.21 35.64 8.72
N GLU A 239 -24.46 36.30 9.61
CA GLU A 239 -23.03 36.03 9.75
C GLU A 239 -22.76 34.64 10.35
N ILE A 240 -22.03 33.81 9.61
CA ILE A 240 -21.62 32.47 10.04
C ILE A 240 -20.35 32.60 10.87
N THR A 241 -20.44 32.15 12.15
CA THR A 241 -19.31 32.23 13.09
C THR A 241 -18.19 31.25 12.72
N ALA A 242 -16.96 31.60 13.07
CA ALA A 242 -15.79 30.71 12.88
C ALA A 242 -15.98 29.33 13.54
N ASP A 243 -16.64 29.28 14.71
CA ASP A 243 -16.89 28.01 15.40
C ASP A 243 -17.95 27.15 14.69
N ALA A 244 -18.94 27.75 14.03
CA ALA A 244 -19.88 27.01 13.20
C ALA A 244 -19.17 26.42 11.99
N LEU A 245 -18.32 27.20 11.30
CA LEU A 245 -17.52 26.71 10.18
C LEU A 245 -16.58 25.58 10.58
N ARG A 246 -15.89 25.71 11.73
CA ARG A 246 -15.01 24.63 12.25
C ARG A 246 -15.77 23.33 12.52
N ARG A 247 -16.97 23.42 13.13
CA ARG A 247 -17.81 22.24 13.38
C ARG A 247 -18.29 21.58 12.09
N GLY A 248 -18.83 22.36 11.16
CA GLY A 248 -19.28 21.84 9.87
C GLY A 248 -18.13 21.24 9.05
N LEU A 249 -16.98 21.92 9.00
CA LEU A 249 -15.79 21.41 8.35
C LEU A 249 -15.32 20.08 8.95
N ARG A 250 -15.30 19.96 10.31
CA ARG A 250 -14.97 18.72 10.97
C ARG A 250 -15.95 17.59 10.58
N GLN A 251 -17.25 17.83 10.66
CA GLN A 251 -18.27 16.84 10.30
C GLN A 251 -18.12 16.36 8.86
N ALA A 252 -18.00 17.27 7.90
CA ALA A 252 -17.85 16.93 6.50
C ALA A 252 -16.51 16.22 6.21
N THR A 253 -15.43 16.58 6.93
CA THR A 253 -14.13 15.89 6.80
C THR A 253 -14.22 14.46 7.35
N LEU A 254 -14.85 14.24 8.51
CA LEU A 254 -15.04 12.91 9.12
C LEU A 254 -15.90 12.00 8.23
N ALA A 255 -16.88 12.58 7.53
CA ALA A 255 -17.70 11.88 6.54
C ALA A 255 -16.96 11.64 5.21
N SER A 256 -15.74 12.17 5.05
CA SER A 256 -14.96 12.14 3.80
C SER A 256 -15.65 12.84 2.61
N GLU A 257 -16.55 13.77 2.88
CA GLU A 257 -17.27 14.56 1.85
C GLU A 257 -16.43 15.74 1.36
N VAL A 258 -15.61 16.33 2.24
CA VAL A 258 -14.69 17.41 1.91
C VAL A 258 -13.27 17.11 2.39
N VAL A 259 -12.30 17.80 1.80
CA VAL A 259 -10.91 17.76 2.23
C VAL A 259 -10.42 19.17 2.55
N PRO A 260 -10.09 19.48 3.82
CA PRO A 260 -9.51 20.77 4.19
C PRO A 260 -8.17 20.97 3.48
N VAL A 261 -7.96 22.14 2.88
CA VAL A 261 -6.72 22.46 2.16
C VAL A 261 -6.00 23.61 2.85
N LEU A 262 -4.75 23.37 3.21
CA LEU A 262 -3.81 24.29 3.82
C LEU A 262 -2.58 24.47 2.92
N CYS A 263 -1.78 25.48 3.21
CA CYS A 263 -0.54 25.71 2.48
C CYS A 263 0.63 26.10 3.39
N GLY A 264 1.85 25.91 2.89
CA GLY A 264 3.05 26.24 3.64
C GLY A 264 4.33 25.91 2.90
N SER A 265 5.43 26.05 3.62
CA SER A 265 6.76 25.59 3.23
C SER A 265 7.43 24.94 4.44
N ALA A 266 7.43 23.62 4.49
CA ALA A 266 8.11 22.88 5.56
C ALA A 266 9.61 23.19 5.59
N PHE A 267 10.25 23.34 4.43
CA PHE A 267 11.67 23.69 4.33
C PHE A 267 11.99 25.08 4.91
N LYS A 268 11.11 26.04 4.71
CA LYS A 268 11.21 27.40 5.25
C LYS A 268 10.57 27.56 6.63
N ASN A 269 10.16 26.46 7.25
CA ASN A 269 9.59 26.46 8.60
C ASN A 269 8.29 27.27 8.75
N LYS A 270 7.43 27.31 7.72
CA LYS A 270 6.22 28.12 7.68
C LYS A 270 4.98 27.27 7.40
N GLY A 271 3.92 27.42 8.19
CA GLY A 271 2.62 26.80 7.97
C GLY A 271 2.45 25.38 8.62
N VAL A 272 3.46 24.81 9.24
CA VAL A 272 3.39 23.45 9.82
C VAL A 272 2.57 23.42 11.12
N GLN A 273 2.67 24.45 11.97
CA GLN A 273 1.89 24.50 13.21
C GLN A 273 0.38 24.61 12.94
N PRO A 274 -0.12 25.47 12.03
CA PRO A 274 -1.53 25.46 11.64
C PRO A 274 -1.98 24.12 11.04
N MET A 275 -1.10 23.41 10.33
CA MET A 275 -1.40 22.06 9.86
C MET A 275 -1.57 21.08 11.05
N LEU A 276 -0.74 21.16 12.08
CA LEU A 276 -0.90 20.38 13.31
C LEU A 276 -2.19 20.72 14.06
N ASP A 277 -2.59 22.00 14.07
CA ASP A 277 -3.89 22.41 14.60
C ASP A 277 -5.04 21.77 13.80
N ALA A 278 -4.95 21.76 12.48
CA ALA A 278 -5.92 21.12 11.61
C ALA A 278 -5.99 19.60 11.81
N VAL A 279 -4.88 18.93 12.09
CA VAL A 279 -4.86 17.49 12.47
C VAL A 279 -5.69 17.27 13.75
N VAL A 280 -5.52 18.10 14.76
CA VAL A 280 -6.27 17.98 16.03
C VAL A 280 -7.74 18.31 15.83
N ASP A 281 -8.04 19.35 15.06
CA ASP A 281 -9.38 19.91 14.95
C ASP A 281 -10.26 19.14 13.95
N TYR A 282 -9.71 18.58 12.86
CA TYR A 282 -10.49 18.01 11.76
C TYR A 282 -10.33 16.50 11.56
N LEU A 283 -9.18 15.90 11.92
CA LEU A 283 -9.00 14.46 11.76
C LEU A 283 -9.63 13.68 12.94
N PRO A 284 -10.10 12.44 12.69
CA PRO A 284 -10.81 11.66 13.68
C PRO A 284 -9.92 11.20 14.84
N SER A 285 -10.53 11.08 16.00
CA SER A 285 -10.07 10.19 17.07
C SER A 285 -10.60 8.77 16.81
N PRO A 286 -10.08 7.73 17.46
CA PRO A 286 -10.66 6.39 17.34
C PRO A 286 -12.16 6.31 17.72
N LEU A 287 -12.67 7.24 18.56
CA LEU A 287 -14.08 7.31 18.92
C LEU A 287 -15.00 7.87 17.83
N ASP A 288 -14.44 8.62 16.89
CA ASP A 288 -15.21 9.20 15.76
C ASP A 288 -15.45 8.17 14.64
N LEU A 289 -14.78 7.01 14.71
CA LEU A 289 -14.88 5.96 13.70
C LEU A 289 -15.90 4.88 14.13
N PRO A 290 -16.51 4.18 13.17
CA PRO A 290 -17.39 3.06 13.50
C PRO A 290 -16.60 1.94 14.21
N PRO A 291 -17.29 1.10 15.01
CA PRO A 291 -16.68 -0.10 15.59
C PRO A 291 -16.02 -0.97 14.51
N THR A 292 -14.84 -1.51 14.81
CA THR A 292 -14.11 -2.36 13.86
C THR A 292 -14.86 -3.67 13.65
N GLU A 293 -15.11 -4.00 12.40
CA GLU A 293 -15.78 -5.23 11.99
C GLU A 293 -14.79 -6.39 11.90
N GLY A 294 -15.28 -7.58 12.18
CA GLY A 294 -14.55 -8.84 12.06
C GLY A 294 -15.51 -10.01 12.05
N LYS A 295 -14.98 -11.21 12.02
CA LYS A 295 -15.76 -12.46 12.04
C LYS A 295 -15.29 -13.37 13.18
N LYS A 296 -16.17 -14.20 13.69
CA LYS A 296 -15.75 -15.27 14.60
C LYS A 296 -14.90 -16.29 13.83
N PRO A 297 -13.84 -16.84 14.44
CA PRO A 297 -13.04 -17.87 13.79
C PRO A 297 -13.90 -19.03 13.27
N ASN A 298 -13.62 -19.48 12.05
CA ASN A 298 -14.34 -20.59 11.39
C ASN A 298 -15.87 -20.39 11.25
N SER A 299 -16.32 -19.14 11.20
CA SER A 299 -17.74 -18.80 11.08
C SER A 299 -17.89 -17.51 10.27
N ASP A 300 -19.00 -17.41 9.52
CA ASP A 300 -19.40 -16.18 8.85
C ASP A 300 -20.13 -15.20 9.80
N GLN A 301 -20.20 -15.53 11.10
CA GLN A 301 -20.84 -14.66 12.06
C GLN A 301 -20.01 -13.39 12.27
N GLU A 302 -20.60 -12.27 11.93
CA GLU A 302 -19.99 -10.95 12.16
C GLU A 302 -19.88 -10.64 13.64
N GLU A 303 -18.80 -9.98 14.02
CA GLU A 303 -18.47 -9.53 15.35
C GLU A 303 -17.89 -8.12 15.27
N THR A 304 -18.30 -7.22 16.14
CA THR A 304 -17.77 -5.85 16.15
C THR A 304 -16.96 -5.60 17.41
N ARG A 305 -15.97 -4.72 17.30
CA ARG A 305 -15.11 -4.28 18.41
C ARG A 305 -15.16 -2.76 18.52
N PRO A 306 -15.82 -2.23 19.56
CA PRO A 306 -15.82 -0.80 19.82
C PRO A 306 -14.43 -0.34 20.32
N PRO A 307 -14.02 0.89 20.05
CA PRO A 307 -12.79 1.47 20.59
C PRO A 307 -12.99 1.84 22.09
N ASP A 308 -12.94 0.83 22.93
CA ASP A 308 -13.19 0.92 24.38
C ASP A 308 -12.15 0.09 25.13
N ASP A 309 -11.54 0.65 26.17
CA ASP A 309 -10.50 0.01 26.97
C ASP A 309 -11.02 -1.17 27.80
N ASP A 310 -12.32 -1.17 28.15
CA ASP A 310 -12.99 -2.22 28.91
C ASP A 310 -13.56 -3.36 28.03
N ALA A 311 -13.58 -3.17 26.70
CA ALA A 311 -14.03 -4.19 25.77
C ALA A 311 -13.00 -5.35 25.67
N PRO A 312 -13.39 -6.52 25.13
CA PRO A 312 -12.44 -7.60 24.85
C PRO A 312 -11.30 -7.15 23.95
N PHE A 313 -10.07 -7.52 24.30
CA PHE A 313 -8.89 -7.12 23.55
C PHE A 313 -8.93 -7.64 22.11
N SER A 314 -8.65 -6.74 21.16
CA SER A 314 -8.36 -7.08 19.77
C SER A 314 -7.33 -6.13 19.16
N ALA A 315 -6.41 -6.68 18.38
CA ALA A 315 -5.38 -5.93 17.69
C ALA A 315 -5.01 -6.59 16.36
N LEU A 316 -4.58 -5.79 15.40
CA LEU A 316 -4.06 -6.22 14.12
C LEU A 316 -2.54 -6.08 14.12
N ALA A 317 -1.84 -7.16 13.77
CA ALA A 317 -0.41 -7.14 13.48
C ALA A 317 -0.21 -6.62 12.04
N PHE A 318 0.12 -5.35 11.88
CA PHE A 318 0.17 -4.73 10.56
C PHE A 318 1.58 -4.65 9.96
N LYS A 319 2.61 -4.80 10.78
CA LYS A 319 4.01 -4.77 10.33
C LYS A 319 4.89 -5.65 11.20
N ILE A 320 5.78 -6.40 10.57
CA ILE A 320 6.88 -7.12 11.22
C ILE A 320 8.19 -6.43 10.87
N MET A 321 9.12 -6.37 11.80
CA MET A 321 10.47 -5.88 11.58
C MET A 321 11.45 -6.73 12.38
N THR A 322 12.59 -7.03 11.80
CA THR A 322 13.69 -7.70 12.49
C THR A 322 14.66 -6.67 13.05
N ASP A 323 14.84 -6.69 14.35
CA ASP A 323 15.75 -5.80 15.05
C ASP A 323 16.98 -6.56 15.55
N PRO A 324 18.21 -6.05 15.34
CA PRO A 324 19.44 -6.76 15.72
C PRO A 324 19.57 -7.05 17.22
N PHE A 325 18.90 -6.25 18.07
CA PHE A 325 19.06 -6.32 19.53
C PHE A 325 17.92 -7.05 20.24
N VAL A 326 16.69 -6.89 19.76
CA VAL A 326 15.50 -7.48 20.40
C VAL A 326 14.85 -8.59 19.57
N GLY A 327 15.34 -8.81 18.37
CA GLY A 327 14.80 -9.80 17.44
C GLY A 327 13.51 -9.31 16.76
N LYS A 328 12.52 -10.19 16.65
CA LYS A 328 11.27 -9.89 15.94
C LYS A 328 10.42 -8.88 16.70
N LEU A 329 10.17 -7.74 16.08
CA LEU A 329 9.24 -6.70 16.49
C LEU A 329 7.94 -6.84 15.69
N THR A 330 6.81 -6.94 16.38
CA THR A 330 5.48 -6.99 15.75
C THR A 330 4.74 -5.70 16.08
N TYR A 331 4.48 -4.88 15.08
CA TYR A 331 3.71 -3.66 15.25
C TYR A 331 2.23 -3.97 15.28
N LEU A 332 1.55 -3.47 16.29
CA LEU A 332 0.16 -3.71 16.59
C LEU A 332 -0.64 -2.42 16.56
N ARG A 333 -1.79 -2.44 15.89
CA ARG A 333 -2.87 -1.49 16.08
C ARG A 333 -3.90 -2.11 17.01
N VAL A 334 -4.11 -1.52 18.16
CA VAL A 334 -5.12 -1.96 19.13
C VAL A 334 -6.46 -1.34 18.77
N TYR A 335 -7.47 -2.15 18.51
CA TYR A 335 -8.82 -1.67 18.18
C TYR A 335 -9.75 -1.64 19.41
N SER A 336 -9.59 -2.58 20.34
CA SER A 336 -10.40 -2.65 21.54
C SER A 336 -9.64 -3.26 22.71
N GLY A 337 -10.06 -2.94 23.91
CA GLY A 337 -9.57 -3.55 25.13
C GLY A 337 -8.22 -3.05 25.60
N THR A 338 -7.75 -3.64 26.68
CA THR A 338 -6.47 -3.36 27.32
C THR A 338 -5.62 -4.62 27.39
N LEU A 339 -4.33 -4.51 27.14
CA LEU A 339 -3.38 -5.63 27.23
C LEU A 339 -2.15 -5.25 28.05
N ARG A 340 -1.77 -6.11 28.99
CA ARG A 340 -0.55 -5.96 29.81
C ARG A 340 0.62 -6.71 29.22
N LYS A 341 1.83 -6.24 29.50
CA LYS A 341 3.04 -7.01 29.25
C LYS A 341 2.97 -8.37 29.97
N GLY A 342 3.46 -9.42 29.34
CA GLY A 342 3.44 -10.78 29.87
C GLY A 342 2.10 -11.51 29.71
N ALA A 343 1.05 -10.86 29.24
CA ALA A 343 -0.25 -11.48 28.97
C ALA A 343 -0.20 -12.48 27.83
N THR A 344 -1.15 -13.42 27.84
CA THR A 344 -1.34 -14.39 26.75
C THR A 344 -2.49 -13.90 25.86
N VAL A 345 -2.27 -13.90 24.56
CA VAL A 345 -3.27 -13.59 23.52
C VAL A 345 -3.45 -14.81 22.62
N THR A 346 -4.54 -14.85 21.89
CA THR A 346 -4.73 -15.81 20.80
C THR A 346 -4.49 -15.12 19.47
N ASN A 347 -3.56 -15.63 18.67
CA ASN A 347 -3.50 -15.36 17.26
C ASN A 347 -4.66 -16.11 16.61
N THR A 348 -5.75 -15.42 16.32
CA THR A 348 -7.01 -16.02 15.84
C THR A 348 -6.95 -16.40 14.37
N THR A 349 -6.11 -15.74 13.58
CA THR A 349 -5.87 -16.11 12.18
C THR A 349 -5.21 -17.50 12.06
N LYS A 350 -4.31 -17.84 13.00
CA LYS A 350 -3.57 -19.10 13.02
C LYS A 350 -4.03 -20.07 14.11
N GLU A 351 -5.01 -19.67 14.92
CA GLU A 351 -5.56 -20.45 16.05
C GLU A 351 -4.50 -20.86 17.07
N ARG A 352 -3.55 -19.96 17.36
CA ARG A 352 -2.43 -20.26 18.26
C ARG A 352 -2.34 -19.25 19.40
N LYS A 353 -2.06 -19.76 20.60
CA LYS A 353 -1.79 -18.93 21.79
C LYS A 353 -0.34 -18.47 21.77
N GLU A 354 -0.15 -17.16 21.98
CA GLU A 354 1.16 -16.55 22.10
C GLU A 354 1.25 -15.67 23.35
N ARG A 355 2.45 -15.49 23.85
CA ARG A 355 2.69 -14.66 25.04
C ARG A 355 3.43 -13.40 24.62
N ILE A 356 2.90 -12.25 25.02
CA ILE A 356 3.55 -10.94 24.88
C ILE A 356 4.73 -10.90 25.87
N GLY A 357 5.94 -10.68 25.36
CA GLY A 357 7.14 -10.50 26.19
C GLY A 357 7.22 -9.07 26.72
N ARG A 358 7.43 -8.11 25.79
CA ARG A 358 7.52 -6.66 26.06
C ARG A 358 6.56 -5.91 25.15
N LEU A 359 6.13 -4.75 25.61
CA LEU A 359 5.36 -3.78 24.85
C LEU A 359 6.19 -2.51 24.74
N LEU A 360 6.34 -1.97 23.55
CA LEU A 360 7.23 -0.87 23.25
C LEU A 360 6.49 0.25 22.52
N GLN A 361 6.62 1.48 23.00
CA GLN A 361 6.30 2.66 22.20
C GLN A 361 7.49 2.95 21.30
N MET A 362 7.21 3.10 20.02
CA MET A 362 8.25 3.35 19.02
C MET A 362 8.37 4.84 18.69
N HIS A 363 9.59 5.29 18.49
CA HIS A 363 9.94 6.62 18.01
C HIS A 363 11.04 6.45 16.97
N ALA A 364 10.63 6.16 15.75
CA ALA A 364 11.51 5.65 14.70
C ALA A 364 12.32 4.42 15.21
N ASN A 365 13.62 4.54 15.42
CA ASN A 365 14.47 3.46 15.95
C ASN A 365 14.63 3.47 17.49
N HIS A 366 14.10 4.47 18.20
CA HIS A 366 14.12 4.53 19.67
C HIS A 366 12.89 3.83 20.26
N ARG A 367 13.05 3.27 21.46
CA ARG A 367 12.06 2.43 22.13
C ARG A 367 11.85 2.84 23.57
N GLU A 368 10.60 2.86 23.99
CA GLU A 368 10.19 3.09 25.35
C GLU A 368 9.31 1.92 25.83
N ASP A 369 9.65 1.31 26.98
CA ASP A 369 8.87 0.20 27.52
C ASP A 369 7.52 0.69 28.07
N LYS A 370 6.44 -0.04 27.75
CA LYS A 370 5.09 0.16 28.24
C LYS A 370 4.66 -1.03 29.13
N GLU A 371 3.98 -0.75 30.23
CA GLU A 371 3.40 -1.79 31.10
C GLU A 371 2.08 -2.33 30.58
N ALA A 372 1.31 -1.49 29.89
CA ALA A 372 0.06 -1.85 29.23
C ALA A 372 -0.18 -0.97 27.99
N ILE A 373 -1.05 -1.46 27.12
CA ILE A 373 -1.53 -0.78 25.92
C ILE A 373 -3.05 -0.80 25.91
N PHE A 374 -3.66 0.15 25.22
CA PHE A 374 -5.07 0.46 25.26
C PHE A 374 -5.67 0.55 23.86
N ALA A 375 -6.99 0.54 23.77
CA ALA A 375 -7.70 0.77 22.50
C ALA A 375 -7.17 2.05 21.83
N GLY A 376 -6.96 2.02 20.52
CA GLY A 376 -6.43 3.16 19.75
C GLY A 376 -4.90 3.28 19.72
N ASP A 377 -4.15 2.50 20.51
CA ASP A 377 -2.70 2.58 20.52
C ASP A 377 -2.07 1.92 19.27
N ILE A 378 -0.93 2.50 18.84
CA ILE A 378 -0.02 1.91 17.86
C ILE A 378 1.31 1.65 18.58
N VAL A 379 1.68 0.38 18.71
CA VAL A 379 2.82 -0.06 19.52
C VAL A 379 3.55 -1.23 18.86
N ALA A 380 4.74 -1.54 19.34
CA ALA A 380 5.46 -2.77 18.97
C ALA A 380 5.45 -3.77 20.13
N ALA A 381 5.25 -5.05 19.82
CA ALA A 381 5.33 -6.15 20.75
C ALA A 381 6.52 -7.06 20.44
N VAL A 382 7.19 -7.52 21.50
CA VAL A 382 8.27 -8.51 21.43
C VAL A 382 7.79 -9.83 22.02
N GLY A 383 8.22 -10.95 21.43
CA GLY A 383 7.93 -12.29 21.94
C GLY A 383 6.90 -13.06 21.13
N LEU A 384 6.27 -12.45 20.15
CA LEU A 384 5.35 -13.08 19.21
C LEU A 384 6.15 -13.85 18.14
N LYS A 385 6.20 -15.17 18.24
CA LYS A 385 7.05 -16.01 17.39
C LYS A 385 6.38 -16.40 16.08
N GLN A 386 5.06 -16.61 16.12
CA GLN A 386 4.31 -17.17 14.99
C GLN A 386 3.43 -16.12 14.29
N THR A 387 3.23 -14.98 14.92
CA THR A 387 2.47 -13.88 14.34
C THR A 387 3.19 -13.29 13.13
N THR A 388 2.46 -13.12 12.02
CA THR A 388 2.92 -12.49 10.78
C THR A 388 2.06 -11.27 10.46
N THR A 389 2.47 -10.50 9.47
CA THR A 389 1.70 -9.33 9.01
C THR A 389 0.31 -9.75 8.53
N GLY A 390 -0.73 -9.04 8.99
CA GLY A 390 -2.13 -9.35 8.73
C GLY A 390 -2.82 -10.24 9.77
N ASP A 391 -2.07 -10.81 10.72
CA ASP A 391 -2.67 -11.65 11.76
C ASP A 391 -3.43 -10.82 12.80
N THR A 392 -4.54 -11.36 13.27
CA THR A 392 -5.32 -10.79 14.37
C THR A 392 -4.93 -11.43 15.70
N LEU A 393 -4.71 -10.59 16.69
CA LEU A 393 -4.52 -11.00 18.09
C LEU A 393 -5.75 -10.60 18.91
N SER A 394 -6.31 -11.54 19.64
CA SER A 394 -7.51 -11.28 20.46
C SER A 394 -7.46 -11.91 21.84
N ASP A 395 -8.40 -11.49 22.68
CA ASP A 395 -8.69 -12.15 23.96
C ASP A 395 -9.05 -13.62 23.71
N PRO A 396 -8.41 -14.57 24.39
CA PRO A 396 -8.72 -16.00 24.25
C PRO A 396 -10.19 -16.37 24.56
N ALA A 397 -10.89 -15.58 25.39
CA ALA A 397 -12.28 -15.83 25.73
C ALA A 397 -13.27 -15.26 24.70
N HIS A 398 -12.85 -14.27 23.93
CA HIS A 398 -13.67 -13.55 22.95
C HIS A 398 -12.93 -13.45 21.60
N PRO A 399 -12.71 -14.58 20.91
CA PRO A 399 -11.92 -14.59 19.69
C PRO A 399 -12.66 -13.88 18.56
N VAL A 400 -11.92 -13.08 17.80
CA VAL A 400 -12.36 -12.39 16.56
C VAL A 400 -11.25 -12.46 15.53
N VAL A 401 -11.57 -12.56 14.27
CA VAL A 401 -10.67 -12.36 13.14
C VAL A 401 -11.08 -11.06 12.48
N LEU A 402 -10.23 -10.06 12.54
CA LEU A 402 -10.41 -8.80 11.83
C LEU A 402 -10.18 -9.04 10.33
N GLU A 403 -10.67 -8.14 9.50
CA GLU A 403 -10.49 -8.24 8.06
C GLU A 403 -9.01 -8.42 7.70
N ALA A 404 -8.72 -9.44 6.89
CA ALA A 404 -7.37 -9.74 6.46
C ALA A 404 -6.84 -8.69 5.46
N LEU A 405 -5.52 -8.44 5.51
CA LEU A 405 -4.85 -7.66 4.48
C LEU A 405 -4.68 -8.52 3.22
N GLU A 406 -5.15 -8.03 2.09
CA GLU A 406 -4.89 -8.63 0.78
C GLU A 406 -3.59 -8.06 0.23
N PHE A 407 -2.66 -8.93 -0.15
CA PHE A 407 -1.38 -8.52 -0.72
C PHE A 407 -1.34 -8.86 -2.21
N PRO A 408 -0.90 -7.93 -3.07
CA PRO A 408 -0.74 -8.19 -4.48
C PRO A 408 0.36 -9.24 -4.73
N GLU A 409 0.19 -10.00 -5.80
CA GLU A 409 1.21 -10.94 -6.24
C GLU A 409 2.44 -10.21 -6.80
N PRO A 410 3.66 -10.67 -6.47
CA PRO A 410 4.89 -10.09 -7.00
C PRO A 410 4.99 -10.25 -8.51
N VAL A 411 5.55 -9.25 -9.18
CA VAL A 411 5.62 -9.19 -10.66
C VAL A 411 7.02 -9.41 -11.24
N ILE A 412 8.07 -9.24 -10.43
CA ILE A 412 9.47 -9.42 -10.85
C ILE A 412 10.10 -10.58 -10.10
N HIS A 413 10.88 -11.38 -10.81
CA HIS A 413 11.62 -12.53 -10.26
C HIS A 413 13.10 -12.41 -10.58
N VAL A 414 13.95 -12.71 -9.60
CA VAL A 414 15.41 -12.66 -9.68
C VAL A 414 15.99 -13.91 -9.05
N ALA A 415 16.95 -14.52 -9.71
CA ALA A 415 17.72 -15.62 -9.15
C ALA A 415 18.81 -15.06 -8.22
N VAL A 416 18.94 -15.64 -7.03
CA VAL A 416 19.94 -15.27 -6.03
C VAL A 416 20.79 -16.50 -5.71
N GLU A 417 22.10 -16.38 -5.89
CA GLU A 417 23.05 -17.43 -5.62
C GLU A 417 24.10 -16.96 -4.61
N PRO A 418 24.31 -17.68 -3.50
CA PRO A 418 25.36 -17.34 -2.54
C PRO A 418 26.73 -17.46 -3.19
N LYS A 419 27.63 -16.50 -2.96
CA LYS A 419 29.00 -16.55 -3.51
C LYS A 419 29.85 -17.66 -2.90
N THR A 420 29.57 -18.01 -1.65
CA THR A 420 30.31 -19.04 -0.95
C THR A 420 29.36 -20.03 -0.28
N LYS A 421 29.87 -21.26 0.02
CA LYS A 421 29.11 -22.27 0.75
C LYS A 421 28.75 -21.82 2.19
N ALA A 422 29.57 -20.96 2.79
CA ALA A 422 29.29 -20.40 4.11
C ALA A 422 28.14 -19.37 4.07
N ASP A 423 27.90 -18.74 2.93
CA ASP A 423 26.80 -17.77 2.76
C ASP A 423 25.46 -18.47 2.51
N GLN A 424 25.46 -19.77 2.16
CA GLN A 424 24.22 -20.50 1.86
C GLN A 424 23.29 -20.60 3.09
N ASP A 425 23.86 -20.94 4.27
CA ASP A 425 23.08 -21.02 5.52
C ASP A 425 22.60 -19.65 5.98
N LYS A 426 23.42 -18.62 5.77
CA LYS A 426 23.06 -17.24 6.09
C LYS A 426 21.99 -16.72 5.13
N LEU A 427 22.09 -17.04 3.82
CA LEU A 427 21.11 -16.67 2.81
C LEU A 427 19.71 -17.18 3.18
N GLY A 428 19.59 -18.46 3.55
CA GLY A 428 18.31 -19.02 3.98
C GLY A 428 17.69 -18.28 5.18
N LYS A 429 18.51 -17.90 6.17
CA LYS A 429 18.04 -17.12 7.33
C LYS A 429 17.62 -15.69 6.96
N ALA A 430 18.41 -15.03 6.11
CA ALA A 430 18.12 -13.69 5.64
C ALA A 430 16.81 -13.66 4.83
N LEU A 431 16.67 -14.58 3.87
CA LEU A 431 15.47 -14.70 3.05
C LEU A 431 14.21 -14.98 3.88
N TYR A 432 14.34 -15.86 4.88
CA TYR A 432 13.23 -16.14 5.79
C TYR A 432 12.83 -14.90 6.59
N ALA A 433 13.79 -14.20 7.19
CA ALA A 433 13.53 -12.98 7.97
C ALA A 433 12.85 -11.90 7.11
N LEU A 434 13.38 -11.66 5.91
CA LEU A 434 12.83 -10.67 4.98
C LEU A 434 11.43 -11.04 4.48
N SER A 435 11.16 -12.34 4.25
CA SER A 435 9.82 -12.79 3.85
C SER A 435 8.79 -12.73 4.99
N GLU A 436 9.21 -12.77 6.26
CA GLU A 436 8.31 -12.51 7.39
C GLU A 436 7.98 -11.01 7.54
N GLU A 437 8.91 -10.13 7.15
CA GLU A 437 8.71 -8.68 7.20
C GLU A 437 7.79 -8.20 6.06
N ASP A 438 8.00 -8.73 4.86
CA ASP A 438 7.30 -8.32 3.65
C ASP A 438 6.53 -9.48 2.99
N PRO A 439 5.20 -9.51 3.10
CA PRO A 439 4.37 -10.55 2.50
C PRO A 439 4.42 -10.60 0.96
N THR A 440 4.85 -9.52 0.29
CA THR A 440 5.02 -9.48 -1.17
C THR A 440 6.38 -9.96 -1.62
N PHE A 441 7.31 -10.11 -0.69
CA PHE A 441 8.58 -10.75 -0.95
C PHE A 441 8.42 -12.27 -0.83
N ARG A 442 8.49 -12.97 -1.94
CA ARG A 442 8.39 -14.43 -1.96
C ARG A 442 9.70 -15.08 -2.34
N VAL A 443 9.95 -16.21 -1.72
CA VAL A 443 11.14 -17.03 -1.95
C VAL A 443 10.68 -18.41 -2.38
N ARG A 444 11.20 -18.90 -3.49
CA ARG A 444 11.00 -20.27 -3.94
C ARG A 444 12.33 -20.89 -4.37
N SER A 445 12.48 -22.18 -4.15
CA SER A 445 13.54 -22.95 -4.78
C SER A 445 13.00 -23.55 -6.06
N ASP A 446 13.71 -23.34 -7.16
CA ASP A 446 13.41 -24.01 -8.42
C ASP A 446 13.95 -25.42 -8.36
N GLU A 447 13.08 -26.43 -8.47
CA GLU A 447 13.45 -27.84 -8.33
C GLU A 447 14.28 -28.35 -9.50
N GLU A 448 14.12 -27.77 -10.70
CA GLU A 448 14.85 -28.20 -11.89
C GLU A 448 16.26 -27.58 -11.94
N THR A 449 16.38 -26.30 -11.61
CA THR A 449 17.65 -25.56 -11.67
C THR A 449 18.39 -25.54 -10.36
N GLY A 450 17.74 -25.87 -9.24
CA GLY A 450 18.28 -25.75 -7.88
C GLY A 450 18.52 -24.31 -7.44
N GLN A 451 18.08 -23.31 -8.25
CA GLN A 451 18.24 -21.90 -7.96
C GLN A 451 17.24 -21.41 -6.91
N THR A 452 17.68 -20.51 -6.06
CA THR A 452 16.77 -19.75 -5.19
C THR A 452 16.29 -18.53 -5.99
N VAL A 453 14.98 -18.47 -6.21
CA VAL A 453 14.31 -17.35 -6.90
C VAL A 453 13.61 -16.50 -5.86
N ILE A 454 13.90 -15.22 -5.88
CA ILE A 454 13.20 -14.20 -5.10
C ILE A 454 12.26 -13.40 -6.00
N SER A 455 11.12 -13.02 -5.47
CA SER A 455 10.09 -12.29 -6.20
C SER A 455 9.68 -11.05 -5.43
N GLY A 456 9.43 -9.95 -6.11
CA GLY A 456 9.07 -8.67 -5.51
C GLY A 456 8.22 -7.79 -6.43
N MET A 457 7.81 -6.64 -5.93
CA MET A 457 6.86 -5.73 -6.57
C MET A 457 7.50 -4.87 -7.67
N GLY A 458 8.82 -4.66 -7.63
CA GLY A 458 9.54 -3.84 -8.58
C GLY A 458 11.05 -4.03 -8.48
N GLU A 459 11.78 -3.41 -9.41
CA GLU A 459 13.25 -3.51 -9.47
C GLU A 459 13.88 -2.90 -8.21
N LEU A 460 13.44 -1.70 -7.83
CA LEU A 460 13.93 -1.02 -6.63
C LEU A 460 13.63 -1.83 -5.36
N HIS A 461 12.46 -2.45 -5.28
CA HIS A 461 12.10 -3.31 -4.16
C HIS A 461 13.10 -4.47 -3.99
N LEU A 462 13.38 -5.22 -5.05
CA LEU A 462 14.34 -6.32 -5.01
C LEU A 462 15.77 -5.84 -4.75
N GLU A 463 16.18 -4.71 -5.34
CA GLU A 463 17.50 -4.10 -5.10
C GLU A 463 17.69 -3.75 -3.62
N VAL A 464 16.70 -3.15 -2.99
CA VAL A 464 16.72 -2.82 -1.55
C VAL A 464 16.85 -4.08 -0.71
N LEU A 465 16.08 -5.13 -1.01
CA LEU A 465 16.14 -6.39 -0.26
C LEU A 465 17.49 -7.10 -0.39
N VAL A 466 18.08 -7.10 -1.59
CA VAL A 466 19.41 -7.67 -1.83
C VAL A 466 20.49 -6.88 -1.08
N ASP A 467 20.41 -5.56 -1.08
CA ASP A 467 21.35 -4.72 -0.34
C ASP A 467 21.18 -4.91 1.19
N ARG A 468 19.95 -5.11 1.68
CA ARG A 468 19.69 -5.48 3.08
C ARG A 468 20.30 -6.85 3.44
N MET A 469 20.22 -7.83 2.55
CA MET A 469 20.90 -9.14 2.77
C MET A 469 22.39 -8.94 2.97
N LEU A 470 23.04 -8.09 2.20
CA LEU A 470 24.47 -7.80 2.35
C LEU A 470 24.78 -7.05 3.65
N ARG A 471 24.08 -5.95 3.93
CA ARG A 471 24.39 -5.03 5.04
C ARG A 471 23.95 -5.56 6.40
N GLU A 472 22.72 -6.08 6.49
CA GLU A 472 22.13 -6.49 7.79
C GLU A 472 22.48 -7.94 8.15
N PHE A 473 22.55 -8.83 7.15
CA PHE A 473 22.79 -10.26 7.38
C PHE A 473 24.18 -10.72 6.98
N SER A 474 25.01 -9.85 6.43
CA SER A 474 26.37 -10.17 5.94
C SER A 474 26.37 -11.37 4.97
N VAL A 475 25.42 -11.38 4.03
CA VAL A 475 25.28 -12.37 2.95
C VAL A 475 25.74 -11.76 1.66
N ASP A 476 26.80 -12.29 1.06
CA ASP A 476 27.23 -11.90 -0.28
C ASP A 476 26.64 -12.89 -1.32
N ALA A 477 25.86 -12.38 -2.24
CA ALA A 477 25.15 -13.16 -3.23
C ALA A 477 25.31 -12.57 -4.63
N ASN A 478 25.33 -13.45 -5.62
CA ASN A 478 25.18 -13.06 -7.02
C ASN A 478 23.70 -12.97 -7.34
N VAL A 479 23.31 -11.88 -7.98
CA VAL A 479 21.94 -11.66 -8.43
C VAL A 479 21.90 -11.83 -9.94
N GLY A 480 21.05 -12.74 -10.41
CA GLY A 480 20.80 -12.94 -11.82
C GLY A 480 19.95 -11.80 -12.42
N LYS A 481 19.84 -11.76 -13.75
CA LYS A 481 18.94 -10.80 -14.40
C LYS A 481 17.51 -11.01 -13.90
N PRO A 482 16.74 -9.92 -13.70
CA PRO A 482 15.34 -10.03 -13.35
C PRO A 482 14.59 -10.93 -14.35
N GLN A 483 13.75 -11.81 -13.83
CA GLN A 483 12.86 -12.60 -14.67
C GLN A 483 11.46 -12.01 -14.64
N VAL A 484 10.82 -12.04 -15.80
CA VAL A 484 9.44 -11.54 -15.95
C VAL A 484 8.47 -12.64 -15.58
N ALA A 485 7.47 -12.33 -14.79
CA ALA A 485 6.38 -13.25 -14.44
C ALA A 485 5.41 -13.36 -15.61
N TYR A 486 5.76 -14.18 -16.58
CA TYR A 486 4.84 -14.53 -17.66
C TYR A 486 3.66 -15.34 -17.13
N ARG A 487 2.56 -15.31 -17.87
CA ARG A 487 1.37 -16.12 -17.61
C ARG A 487 0.95 -16.81 -18.91
N GLU A 488 0.08 -17.79 -18.79
CA GLU A 488 -0.56 -18.41 -19.95
C GLU A 488 -2.07 -18.16 -19.87
N THR A 489 -2.72 -18.10 -21.03
CA THR A 489 -4.18 -18.12 -21.13
C THR A 489 -4.60 -18.78 -22.43
N ILE A 490 -5.90 -18.83 -22.71
CA ILE A 490 -6.45 -19.44 -23.91
C ILE A 490 -7.21 -18.41 -24.75
N ARG A 491 -7.23 -18.59 -26.08
CA ARG A 491 -7.94 -17.67 -26.99
C ARG A 491 -9.37 -18.10 -27.31
N ARG A 492 -9.66 -19.39 -27.23
CA ARG A 492 -10.96 -19.93 -27.69
C ARG A 492 -11.51 -20.95 -26.72
N PRO A 493 -12.85 -21.06 -26.62
CA PRO A 493 -13.46 -22.09 -25.85
C PRO A 493 -13.27 -23.45 -26.52
N VAL A 494 -13.25 -24.50 -25.72
CA VAL A 494 -13.31 -25.92 -26.16
C VAL A 494 -14.31 -26.66 -25.27
N GLU A 495 -15.05 -27.55 -25.89
CA GLU A 495 -16.14 -28.30 -25.23
C GLU A 495 -15.84 -29.78 -25.23
N LYS A 496 -16.39 -30.48 -24.24
CA LYS A 496 -16.42 -31.94 -24.13
C LYS A 496 -15.03 -32.58 -24.23
N ILE A 497 -14.05 -31.97 -23.60
CA ILE A 497 -12.72 -32.57 -23.49
C ILE A 497 -12.77 -33.69 -22.48
N GLU A 498 -12.67 -34.91 -22.99
CA GLU A 498 -12.75 -36.15 -22.24
C GLU A 498 -11.34 -36.64 -21.88
N GLU A 499 -11.15 -37.05 -20.62
CA GLU A 499 -9.92 -37.71 -20.16
C GLU A 499 -10.21 -38.79 -19.12
N ARG A 500 -9.48 -39.92 -19.25
CA ARG A 500 -9.61 -41.07 -18.35
C ARG A 500 -8.25 -41.42 -17.78
N TYR A 501 -8.18 -41.43 -16.49
CA TYR A 501 -7.03 -41.98 -15.80
C TYR A 501 -7.33 -43.41 -15.34
N ILE A 502 -6.64 -44.37 -15.95
CA ILE A 502 -6.80 -45.80 -15.66
C ILE A 502 -5.43 -46.39 -15.41
N ARG A 503 -5.21 -46.95 -14.23
CA ARG A 503 -3.98 -47.62 -13.85
C ARG A 503 -4.31 -48.95 -13.13
N GLN A 504 -3.79 -50.06 -13.64
CA GLN A 504 -3.87 -51.38 -12.99
C GLN A 504 -2.48 -51.83 -12.64
N THR A 505 -2.19 -52.00 -11.35
CA THR A 505 -0.91 -52.54 -10.84
C THR A 505 -1.30 -53.59 -9.82
N GLY A 506 -1.34 -54.88 -10.18
CA GLY A 506 -1.42 -56.06 -9.32
C GLY A 506 -2.11 -55.93 -7.96
N GLY A 507 -3.33 -55.38 -7.91
CA GLY A 507 -4.12 -55.11 -6.71
C GLY A 507 -5.33 -54.21 -7.04
N ARG A 508 -5.71 -53.32 -6.12
CA ARG A 508 -6.78 -52.31 -6.37
C ARG A 508 -6.33 -51.34 -7.48
N GLY A 509 -7.12 -51.24 -8.54
CA GLY A 509 -6.88 -50.34 -9.66
C GLY A 509 -7.11 -48.87 -9.29
N GLN A 510 -6.81 -47.96 -10.23
CA GLN A 510 -7.19 -46.55 -10.14
C GLN A 510 -8.02 -46.16 -11.36
N TYR A 511 -9.17 -45.54 -11.14
CA TYR A 511 -10.06 -45.09 -12.17
C TYR A 511 -10.61 -43.70 -11.88
N GLY A 512 -10.39 -42.76 -12.81
CA GLY A 512 -11.01 -41.42 -12.81
C GLY A 512 -11.35 -41.03 -14.24
N HIS A 513 -12.59 -40.62 -14.48
CA HIS A 513 -13.04 -40.17 -15.79
C HIS A 513 -13.79 -38.87 -15.66
N VAL A 514 -13.32 -37.85 -16.37
CA VAL A 514 -13.92 -36.52 -16.38
C VAL A 514 -14.08 -35.99 -17.81
N VAL A 515 -15.11 -35.20 -18.02
CA VAL A 515 -15.36 -34.44 -19.25
C VAL A 515 -15.58 -33.00 -18.86
N ILE A 516 -14.77 -32.12 -19.41
CA ILE A 516 -14.79 -30.69 -19.09
C ILE A 516 -14.98 -29.82 -20.34
N ASP A 517 -15.64 -28.69 -20.13
CA ASP A 517 -15.61 -27.56 -21.05
C ASP A 517 -14.62 -26.50 -20.48
N LEU A 518 -13.93 -25.81 -21.36
CA LEU A 518 -12.98 -24.76 -20.99
C LEU A 518 -13.25 -23.51 -21.84
N GLU A 519 -13.37 -22.36 -21.19
CA GLU A 519 -13.57 -21.09 -21.88
C GLU A 519 -12.76 -19.95 -21.22
N PRO A 520 -12.33 -18.91 -21.99
CA PRO A 520 -11.69 -17.75 -21.41
C PRO A 520 -12.70 -16.87 -20.66
N THR A 521 -12.31 -16.34 -19.49
CA THR A 521 -13.13 -15.37 -18.72
C THR A 521 -12.85 -13.91 -19.12
N GLY A 522 -11.80 -13.68 -19.90
CA GLY A 522 -11.30 -12.35 -20.24
C GLY A 522 -10.27 -11.83 -19.23
N PRO A 523 -9.55 -10.73 -19.56
CA PRO A 523 -8.46 -10.20 -18.75
C PRO A 523 -8.90 -9.88 -17.32
N GLY A 524 -8.20 -10.45 -16.32
CA GLY A 524 -8.48 -10.26 -14.90
C GLY A 524 -9.70 -11.04 -14.38
N GLY A 525 -10.32 -11.90 -15.18
CA GLY A 525 -11.46 -12.72 -14.78
C GLY A 525 -11.13 -13.88 -13.84
N GLY A 526 -9.84 -14.19 -13.69
CA GLY A 526 -9.35 -15.22 -12.78
C GLY A 526 -9.78 -16.65 -13.14
N TYR A 527 -9.73 -17.52 -12.12
CA TYR A 527 -10.15 -18.92 -12.26
C TYR A 527 -11.56 -19.11 -11.72
N GLU A 528 -12.40 -19.80 -12.50
CA GLU A 528 -13.75 -20.18 -12.11
C GLU A 528 -14.00 -21.66 -12.39
N PHE A 529 -14.53 -22.39 -11.40
CA PHE A 529 -14.96 -23.77 -11.56
C PHE A 529 -16.46 -23.90 -11.44
N ILE A 530 -17.10 -24.54 -12.43
CA ILE A 530 -18.57 -24.78 -12.46
C ILE A 530 -18.81 -26.26 -12.47
N ASP A 531 -19.59 -26.74 -11.50
CA ASP A 531 -20.10 -28.11 -11.46
C ASP A 531 -21.46 -28.18 -12.16
N LYS A 532 -21.55 -28.93 -13.27
CA LYS A 532 -22.79 -29.26 -13.97
C LYS A 532 -23.10 -30.77 -13.97
N ILE A 533 -22.52 -31.52 -13.04
CA ILE A 533 -22.78 -32.96 -12.93
C ILE A 533 -24.25 -33.19 -12.54
N THR A 534 -24.90 -34.05 -13.31
CA THR A 534 -26.27 -34.50 -13.06
C THR A 534 -26.33 -36.03 -12.95
N GLY A 535 -27.32 -36.56 -12.21
CA GLY A 535 -27.53 -37.99 -12.09
C GLY A 535 -26.49 -38.78 -11.28
N GLY A 536 -25.57 -38.09 -10.58
CA GLY A 536 -24.60 -38.75 -9.72
C GLY A 536 -23.51 -39.55 -10.46
N VAL A 537 -23.28 -39.25 -11.74
CA VAL A 537 -22.26 -39.92 -12.59
C VAL A 537 -20.82 -39.78 -12.05
N ILE A 538 -20.59 -38.74 -11.28
CA ILE A 538 -19.44 -38.57 -10.39
C ILE A 538 -19.97 -38.34 -8.98
N PRO A 539 -19.57 -39.14 -7.98
CA PRO A 539 -19.92 -38.89 -6.58
C PRO A 539 -19.47 -37.51 -6.12
N LYS A 540 -20.30 -36.80 -5.35
CA LYS A 540 -20.04 -35.44 -4.91
C LYS A 540 -18.71 -35.28 -4.16
N GLU A 541 -18.28 -36.31 -3.46
CA GLU A 541 -17.01 -36.36 -2.73
C GLU A 541 -15.77 -36.24 -3.63
N TYR A 542 -15.86 -36.62 -4.91
CA TYR A 542 -14.74 -36.55 -5.85
C TYR A 542 -14.66 -35.23 -6.63
N ILE A 543 -15.75 -34.44 -6.67
CA ILE A 543 -15.78 -33.17 -7.41
C ILE A 543 -14.74 -32.16 -6.90
N PRO A 544 -14.55 -31.97 -5.57
CA PRO A 544 -13.48 -31.10 -5.07
C PRO A 544 -12.08 -31.58 -5.45
N SER A 545 -11.89 -32.91 -5.58
CA SER A 545 -10.62 -33.50 -6.00
C SER A 545 -10.32 -33.24 -7.49
N VAL A 546 -11.35 -33.20 -8.33
CA VAL A 546 -11.22 -32.78 -9.74
C VAL A 546 -10.78 -31.34 -9.82
N ASP A 547 -11.44 -30.43 -9.10
CA ASP A 547 -11.10 -29.00 -9.04
C ASP A 547 -9.67 -28.79 -8.52
N ALA A 548 -9.30 -29.43 -7.43
CA ALA A 548 -7.94 -29.37 -6.89
C ALA A 548 -6.88 -29.83 -7.92
N GLY A 549 -7.15 -30.88 -8.67
CA GLY A 549 -6.25 -31.38 -9.71
C GLY A 549 -6.13 -30.43 -10.90
N ILE A 550 -7.23 -29.75 -11.25
CA ILE A 550 -7.24 -28.70 -12.27
C ILE A 550 -6.39 -27.51 -11.82
N GLN A 551 -6.63 -26.97 -10.63
CA GLN A 551 -5.89 -25.84 -10.09
C GLN A 551 -4.39 -26.13 -10.01
N GLU A 552 -4.00 -27.31 -9.54
CA GLU A 552 -2.60 -27.74 -9.50
C GLU A 552 -1.97 -27.78 -10.90
N ALA A 553 -2.69 -28.28 -11.89
CA ALA A 553 -2.20 -28.33 -13.26
C ALA A 553 -2.00 -26.93 -13.88
N LEU A 554 -2.88 -25.98 -13.52
CA LEU A 554 -2.83 -24.60 -14.02
C LEU A 554 -1.64 -23.82 -13.46
N THR A 555 -1.05 -24.22 -12.33
CA THR A 555 0.16 -23.57 -11.80
C THR A 555 1.38 -23.73 -12.69
N SER A 556 1.41 -24.76 -13.53
CA SER A 556 2.57 -25.08 -14.39
C SER A 556 2.29 -24.93 -15.90
N GLY A 557 1.12 -24.46 -16.31
CA GLY A 557 0.75 -24.19 -17.70
C GLY A 557 0.98 -25.34 -18.68
N VAL A 558 0.90 -25.03 -19.98
CA VAL A 558 1.06 -26.02 -21.06
C VAL A 558 1.99 -25.60 -22.19
N LEU A 559 2.40 -24.31 -22.24
CA LEU A 559 3.30 -23.75 -23.26
C LEU A 559 4.75 -23.69 -22.80
N ALA A 560 4.99 -22.99 -21.70
CA ALA A 560 6.33 -22.69 -21.20
C ALA A 560 6.43 -22.89 -19.66
N GLY A 561 5.43 -23.52 -19.07
CA GLY A 561 5.40 -23.81 -17.62
C GLY A 561 4.95 -22.64 -16.75
N TYR A 562 4.41 -21.58 -17.33
CA TYR A 562 3.88 -20.45 -16.58
C TYR A 562 2.42 -20.66 -16.13
N PRO A 563 2.00 -20.07 -15.00
CA PRO A 563 0.64 -20.24 -14.52
C PRO A 563 -0.40 -19.82 -15.57
N THR A 564 -1.41 -20.67 -15.78
CA THR A 564 -2.57 -20.39 -16.65
C THR A 564 -3.63 -19.64 -15.88
N VAL A 565 -4.09 -18.50 -16.39
CA VAL A 565 -5.05 -17.60 -15.77
C VAL A 565 -6.21 -17.26 -16.70
N ASP A 566 -7.24 -16.61 -16.14
CA ASP A 566 -8.40 -16.08 -16.87
C ASP A 566 -9.17 -17.14 -17.64
N ILE A 567 -9.49 -18.23 -16.94
CA ILE A 567 -10.22 -19.36 -17.52
C ILE A 567 -11.37 -19.82 -16.60
N ARG A 568 -12.42 -20.30 -17.26
CA ARG A 568 -13.53 -21.00 -16.60
C ARG A 568 -13.55 -22.44 -17.04
N VAL A 569 -13.58 -23.35 -16.06
CA VAL A 569 -13.70 -24.79 -16.28
C VAL A 569 -15.08 -25.24 -15.83
N THR A 570 -15.82 -25.88 -16.73
CA THR A 570 -17.11 -26.50 -16.41
C THR A 570 -16.99 -28.00 -16.45
N LEU A 571 -17.20 -28.67 -15.32
CA LEU A 571 -17.28 -30.13 -15.27
C LEU A 571 -18.67 -30.57 -15.70
N VAL A 572 -18.77 -31.22 -16.90
CA VAL A 572 -20.06 -31.50 -17.56
C VAL A 572 -20.46 -32.96 -17.46
N PHE A 573 -19.49 -33.89 -17.42
CA PHE A 573 -19.77 -35.33 -17.34
C PHE A 573 -18.57 -36.09 -16.79
N GLY A 574 -18.77 -37.35 -16.48
CA GLY A 574 -17.73 -38.30 -16.08
C GLY A 574 -18.34 -39.65 -15.72
N SER A 575 -17.48 -40.55 -15.22
CA SER A 575 -17.95 -41.80 -14.66
C SER A 575 -16.99 -42.26 -13.56
N TYR A 576 -17.48 -43.12 -12.69
CA TYR A 576 -16.69 -43.70 -11.61
C TYR A 576 -16.81 -45.25 -11.62
N HIS A 577 -15.91 -45.88 -10.91
CA HIS A 577 -15.89 -47.32 -10.69
C HIS A 577 -15.95 -47.60 -9.19
N ASP A 578 -16.90 -48.39 -8.73
CA ASP A 578 -17.19 -48.60 -7.29
C ASP A 578 -15.96 -49.03 -6.45
N VAL A 579 -15.00 -49.73 -7.06
CA VAL A 579 -13.83 -50.28 -6.35
C VAL A 579 -12.54 -49.48 -6.62
N ASP A 580 -12.36 -49.00 -7.87
CA ASP A 580 -11.11 -48.46 -8.36
C ASP A 580 -11.07 -46.93 -8.36
N SER A 581 -12.20 -46.24 -8.13
CA SER A 581 -12.25 -44.80 -8.01
C SER A 581 -11.77 -44.33 -6.67
N SER A 582 -11.05 -43.19 -6.68
CA SER A 582 -10.52 -42.53 -5.51
C SER A 582 -10.35 -41.03 -5.77
N GLU A 583 -10.24 -40.22 -4.70
CA GLU A 583 -9.94 -38.81 -4.80
C GLU A 583 -8.66 -38.53 -5.62
N MET A 584 -7.61 -39.33 -5.41
CA MET A 584 -6.36 -39.22 -6.16
C MET A 584 -6.56 -39.50 -7.66
N ALA A 585 -7.35 -40.49 -8.03
CA ALA A 585 -7.61 -40.80 -9.42
C ALA A 585 -8.36 -39.67 -10.15
N PHE A 586 -9.35 -39.05 -9.48
CA PHE A 586 -10.08 -37.92 -10.02
C PHE A 586 -9.23 -36.63 -10.06
N ARG A 587 -8.36 -36.42 -9.09
CA ARG A 587 -7.36 -35.33 -9.09
C ARG A 587 -6.45 -35.43 -10.31
N ILE A 588 -5.91 -36.61 -10.57
CA ILE A 588 -5.07 -36.85 -11.75
C ILE A 588 -5.86 -36.69 -13.05
N ALA A 589 -7.09 -37.23 -13.12
CA ALA A 589 -7.94 -37.11 -14.29
C ALA A 589 -8.28 -35.64 -14.59
N GLY A 590 -8.60 -34.83 -13.58
CA GLY A 590 -8.82 -33.40 -13.70
C GLY A 590 -7.59 -32.66 -14.22
N SER A 591 -6.41 -32.96 -13.66
CA SER A 591 -5.14 -32.40 -14.13
C SER A 591 -4.85 -32.75 -15.60
N MET A 592 -5.07 -33.98 -16.00
CA MET A 592 -4.87 -34.41 -17.40
C MET A 592 -5.86 -33.75 -18.35
N ALA A 593 -7.14 -33.68 -17.97
CA ALA A 593 -8.21 -33.10 -18.76
C ALA A 593 -7.95 -31.59 -19.04
N VAL A 594 -7.61 -30.82 -18.02
CA VAL A 594 -7.37 -29.39 -18.20
C VAL A 594 -6.12 -29.11 -19.05
N LYS A 595 -5.04 -29.88 -18.88
CA LYS A 595 -3.84 -29.76 -19.73
C LYS A 595 -4.17 -30.05 -21.21
N LYS A 596 -5.00 -31.07 -21.47
CA LYS A 596 -5.47 -31.40 -22.83
C LYS A 596 -6.37 -30.30 -23.39
N ALA A 597 -7.28 -29.78 -22.57
CA ALA A 597 -8.19 -28.70 -22.93
C ALA A 597 -7.42 -27.41 -23.27
N CYS A 598 -6.46 -27.00 -22.43
CA CYS A 598 -5.63 -25.83 -22.67
C CYS A 598 -4.85 -25.93 -23.99
N ARG A 599 -4.25 -27.09 -24.28
CA ARG A 599 -3.54 -27.31 -25.58
C ARG A 599 -4.48 -27.17 -26.77
N ALA A 600 -5.72 -27.64 -26.66
CA ALA A 600 -6.72 -27.53 -27.73
C ALA A 600 -7.31 -26.14 -27.89
N ALA A 601 -7.28 -25.32 -26.83
CA ALA A 601 -7.91 -24.01 -26.76
C ALA A 601 -7.05 -22.85 -27.32
N SER A 602 -5.98 -23.15 -28.07
CA SER A 602 -5.03 -22.17 -28.59
C SER A 602 -4.39 -21.35 -27.47
N PRO A 603 -3.54 -21.97 -26.64
CA PRO A 603 -2.90 -21.30 -25.53
C PRO A 603 -1.93 -20.22 -26.00
N VAL A 604 -1.81 -19.12 -25.25
CA VAL A 604 -0.93 -17.98 -25.53
C VAL A 604 -0.24 -17.52 -24.26
N LEU A 605 0.96 -16.91 -24.44
CA LEU A 605 1.69 -16.26 -23.36
C LEU A 605 1.18 -14.85 -23.14
N LEU A 606 1.12 -14.46 -21.88
CA LEU A 606 0.85 -13.12 -21.41
C LEU A 606 2.10 -12.53 -20.77
N GLU A 607 2.37 -11.26 -21.04
CA GLU A 607 3.41 -10.47 -20.39
C GLU A 607 2.82 -9.32 -19.59
N PRO A 608 3.44 -8.96 -18.43
CA PRO A 608 3.00 -7.81 -17.66
C PRO A 608 3.35 -6.51 -18.39
N ILE A 609 2.34 -5.67 -18.58
CA ILE A 609 2.45 -4.33 -19.14
C ILE A 609 2.47 -3.32 -17.99
N MET A 610 3.40 -2.39 -18.08
CA MET A 610 3.57 -1.33 -17.09
C MET A 610 3.00 -0.03 -17.64
N ALA A 611 2.21 0.68 -16.83
CA ALA A 611 1.90 2.08 -17.06
C ALA A 611 3.13 2.90 -16.65
N VAL A 612 3.74 3.54 -17.60
CA VAL A 612 4.95 4.35 -17.44
C VAL A 612 4.60 5.81 -17.66
N GLU A 613 4.93 6.65 -16.69
CA GLU A 613 4.85 8.09 -16.82
C GLU A 613 6.27 8.67 -16.73
N VAL A 614 6.67 9.44 -17.73
CA VAL A 614 7.97 10.10 -17.79
C VAL A 614 7.76 11.61 -17.76
N VAL A 615 8.39 12.26 -16.79
CA VAL A 615 8.43 13.72 -16.69
C VAL A 615 9.78 14.19 -17.18
N THR A 616 9.80 14.98 -18.25
CA THR A 616 11.02 15.43 -18.90
C THR A 616 10.92 16.89 -19.37
N PRO A 617 12.01 17.67 -19.40
CA PRO A 617 12.02 18.94 -20.11
C PRO A 617 11.67 18.75 -21.61
N GLU A 618 11.07 19.76 -22.20
CA GLU A 618 10.62 19.73 -23.60
C GLU A 618 11.75 19.33 -24.58
N ASP A 619 12.97 19.79 -24.33
CA ASP A 619 14.15 19.51 -25.15
C ASP A 619 14.45 18.01 -25.33
N TYR A 620 14.07 17.17 -24.36
CA TYR A 620 14.32 15.73 -24.37
C TYR A 620 13.10 14.89 -24.71
N MET A 621 11.95 15.51 -24.97
CA MET A 621 10.68 14.81 -25.22
C MET A 621 10.79 13.82 -26.39
N GLY A 622 11.43 14.25 -27.49
CA GLY A 622 11.61 13.41 -28.68
C GLY A 622 12.45 12.16 -28.40
N ASP A 623 13.54 12.31 -27.66
CA ASP A 623 14.43 11.20 -27.29
C ASP A 623 13.73 10.20 -26.36
N VAL A 624 12.92 10.69 -25.42
CA VAL A 624 12.14 9.85 -24.48
C VAL A 624 11.08 9.06 -25.24
N ILE A 625 10.32 9.70 -26.14
CA ILE A 625 9.29 9.03 -26.95
C ILE A 625 9.94 7.98 -27.87
N GLY A 626 11.08 8.30 -28.48
CA GLY A 626 11.84 7.38 -29.32
C GLY A 626 12.31 6.16 -28.53
N ASP A 627 12.82 6.36 -27.31
CA ASP A 627 13.27 5.26 -26.46
C ASP A 627 12.10 4.38 -25.99
N LEU A 628 11.01 4.97 -25.48
CA LEU A 628 9.81 4.22 -25.10
C LEU A 628 9.22 3.41 -26.27
N SER A 629 9.21 3.99 -27.46
CA SER A 629 8.74 3.29 -28.67
C SER A 629 9.68 2.14 -29.06
N SER A 630 11.00 2.29 -28.91
CA SER A 630 11.96 1.22 -29.14
C SER A 630 11.81 0.05 -28.18
N ARG A 631 11.22 0.29 -27.00
CA ARG A 631 10.88 -0.69 -25.95
C ARG A 631 9.47 -1.25 -26.09
N ARG A 632 8.91 -1.26 -27.30
CA ARG A 632 7.53 -1.69 -27.58
C ARG A 632 6.48 -0.87 -26.82
N GLY A 633 6.85 0.32 -26.35
CA GLY A 633 5.95 1.20 -25.63
C GLY A 633 4.91 1.82 -26.55
N LYS A 634 3.65 1.80 -26.09
CA LYS A 634 2.53 2.49 -26.73
C LYS A 634 2.27 3.79 -25.97
N VAL A 635 2.65 4.91 -26.58
CA VAL A 635 2.37 6.23 -26.02
C VAL A 635 0.86 6.48 -26.07
N GLU A 636 0.27 6.78 -24.92
CA GLU A 636 -1.17 7.04 -24.78
C GLU A 636 -1.52 8.52 -24.78
N GLY A 637 -0.62 9.35 -24.24
CA GLY A 637 -0.85 10.77 -24.15
C GLY A 637 0.39 11.55 -23.74
N MET A 638 0.32 12.83 -23.98
CA MET A 638 1.32 13.81 -23.57
C MET A 638 0.61 15.01 -22.99
N GLU A 639 1.13 15.55 -21.92
CA GLU A 639 0.57 16.68 -21.20
C GLU A 639 1.70 17.63 -20.80
N GLN A 640 1.51 18.92 -21.06
CA GLN A 640 2.45 19.92 -20.60
C GLN A 640 2.16 20.28 -19.14
N ARG A 641 3.18 20.20 -18.29
CA ARG A 641 3.10 20.53 -16.88
C ARG A 641 4.19 21.55 -16.53
N GLY A 642 3.82 22.84 -16.54
CA GLY A 642 4.81 23.91 -16.39
C GLY A 642 5.87 23.89 -17.49
N ASN A 643 7.14 23.81 -17.14
CA ASN A 643 8.27 23.72 -18.08
C ASN A 643 8.65 22.27 -18.42
N SER A 644 7.83 21.29 -18.04
CA SER A 644 8.09 19.88 -18.29
C SER A 644 6.95 19.26 -19.10
N GLN A 645 7.30 18.23 -19.87
CA GLN A 645 6.36 17.37 -20.58
C GLN A 645 6.17 16.07 -19.79
N VAL A 646 4.93 15.65 -19.65
CA VAL A 646 4.57 14.36 -19.06
C VAL A 646 4.14 13.42 -20.18
N ILE A 647 4.87 12.33 -20.35
CA ILE A 647 4.63 11.31 -21.38
C ILE A 647 4.09 10.08 -20.69
N ARG A 648 2.89 9.64 -21.07
CA ARG A 648 2.27 8.41 -20.58
C ARG A 648 2.36 7.33 -21.63
N SER A 649 2.84 6.15 -21.25
CA SER A 649 3.04 5.03 -22.15
C SER A 649 2.76 3.70 -21.45
N GLN A 650 2.26 2.73 -22.21
CA GLN A 650 2.21 1.34 -21.77
C GLN A 650 3.39 0.59 -22.37
N VAL A 651 4.22 -0.02 -21.52
CA VAL A 651 5.45 -0.69 -21.94
C VAL A 651 5.54 -2.07 -21.29
N PRO A 652 5.94 -3.13 -22.02
CA PRO A 652 6.19 -4.43 -21.41
C PRO A 652 7.30 -4.36 -20.37
N LEU A 653 7.11 -5.03 -19.22
CA LEU A 653 8.09 -5.04 -18.14
C LEU A 653 9.46 -5.56 -18.61
N ALA A 654 9.48 -6.55 -19.49
CA ALA A 654 10.71 -7.13 -20.04
C ALA A 654 11.63 -6.07 -20.68
N ASP A 655 11.05 -5.03 -21.28
CA ASP A 655 11.78 -3.98 -21.99
C ASP A 655 12.11 -2.77 -21.10
N MET A 656 11.62 -2.77 -19.86
CA MET A 656 11.87 -1.69 -18.91
C MET A 656 13.13 -1.88 -18.06
N PHE A 657 13.72 -3.07 -18.06
CA PHE A 657 14.95 -3.30 -17.32
C PHE A 657 16.10 -2.40 -17.79
N GLY A 658 16.73 -1.70 -16.85
CA GLY A 658 17.78 -0.73 -17.13
C GLY A 658 17.28 0.64 -17.62
N TYR A 659 15.97 0.84 -17.75
CA TYR A 659 15.40 2.09 -18.27
C TYR A 659 15.80 3.32 -17.44
N ALA A 660 15.89 3.22 -16.12
CA ALA A 660 16.34 4.32 -15.26
C ALA A 660 17.71 4.88 -15.69
N THR A 661 18.66 3.98 -15.99
CA THR A 661 20.01 4.35 -16.42
C THR A 661 20.00 4.98 -17.81
N ASP A 662 19.24 4.39 -18.73
CA ASP A 662 19.15 4.90 -20.11
C ASP A 662 18.46 6.27 -20.14
N LEU A 663 17.37 6.45 -19.37
CA LEU A 663 16.68 7.72 -19.26
C LEU A 663 17.59 8.83 -18.71
N ARG A 664 18.32 8.54 -17.61
CA ARG A 664 19.28 9.49 -17.02
C ARG A 664 20.39 9.88 -18.00
N SER A 665 20.92 8.91 -18.72
CA SER A 665 21.96 9.15 -19.72
C SER A 665 21.47 10.05 -20.84
N ARG A 666 20.28 9.80 -21.39
CA ARG A 666 19.69 10.56 -22.51
C ARG A 666 19.25 11.96 -22.12
N THR A 667 18.78 12.15 -20.88
CA THR A 667 18.22 13.41 -20.40
C THR A 667 19.16 14.17 -19.47
N GLN A 668 20.42 13.75 -19.36
CA GLN A 668 21.42 14.34 -18.47
C GLN A 668 20.94 14.41 -17.00
N GLY A 669 20.17 13.40 -16.58
CA GLY A 669 19.60 13.31 -15.25
C GLY A 669 18.40 14.23 -14.98
N ARG A 670 17.87 14.90 -16.01
CA ARG A 670 16.78 15.88 -15.85
C ARG A 670 15.38 15.28 -15.94
N ALA A 671 15.23 14.06 -16.45
CA ALA A 671 13.97 13.36 -16.48
C ALA A 671 13.83 12.38 -15.30
N THR A 672 12.60 12.23 -14.88
CA THR A 672 12.17 11.22 -13.90
C THR A 672 11.10 10.34 -14.51
N TYR A 673 10.96 9.13 -14.02
CA TYR A 673 9.85 8.27 -14.44
C TYR A 673 9.26 7.53 -13.25
N THR A 674 8.01 7.13 -13.43
CA THR A 674 7.32 6.21 -12.55
C THR A 674 6.77 5.07 -13.38
N MET A 675 6.69 3.90 -12.79
CA MET A 675 6.22 2.70 -13.45
C MET A 675 5.35 1.91 -12.47
N GLN A 676 4.16 1.50 -12.91
CA GLN A 676 3.28 0.66 -12.12
C GLN A 676 2.66 -0.42 -13.01
N PHE A 677 2.33 -1.56 -12.39
CA PHE A 677 1.65 -2.62 -13.11
C PHE A 677 0.28 -2.14 -13.61
N HIS A 678 0.01 -2.37 -14.90
CA HIS A 678 -1.26 -2.00 -15.54
C HIS A 678 -2.13 -3.22 -15.81
N ALA A 679 -1.64 -4.15 -16.62
CA ALA A 679 -2.39 -5.34 -17.05
C ALA A 679 -1.45 -6.42 -17.58
N TYR A 680 -1.99 -7.60 -17.83
CA TYR A 680 -1.35 -8.62 -18.66
C TYR A 680 -1.86 -8.53 -20.08
N ASN A 681 -0.97 -8.46 -21.06
CA ASN A 681 -1.30 -8.48 -22.47
C ASN A 681 -0.61 -9.65 -23.16
N GLU A 682 -1.17 -10.03 -24.29
CA GLU A 682 -0.63 -11.13 -25.09
C GLU A 682 0.75 -10.78 -25.69
N VAL A 683 1.70 -11.70 -25.51
CA VAL A 683 3.05 -11.57 -26.07
C VAL A 683 3.00 -11.72 -27.60
N PRO A 684 3.68 -10.85 -28.38
CA PRO A 684 3.80 -11.03 -29.83
C PRO A 684 4.36 -12.40 -30.20
N GLU A 685 3.83 -13.03 -31.25
CA GLU A 685 4.12 -14.41 -31.60
C GLU A 685 5.63 -14.71 -31.80
N SER A 686 6.38 -13.75 -32.36
CA SER A 686 7.83 -13.89 -32.54
C SER A 686 8.57 -14.02 -31.21
N ILE A 687 8.21 -13.19 -30.24
CA ILE A 687 8.82 -13.17 -28.90
C ILE A 687 8.32 -14.38 -28.08
N ALA A 688 7.06 -14.74 -28.21
CA ALA A 688 6.49 -15.91 -27.54
C ALA A 688 7.25 -17.18 -27.92
N LYS A 689 7.60 -17.36 -29.21
CA LYS A 689 8.41 -18.49 -29.66
C LYS A 689 9.79 -18.57 -29.03
N GLU A 690 10.47 -17.42 -28.86
CA GLU A 690 11.77 -17.37 -28.20
C GLU A 690 11.68 -17.71 -26.69
N ILE A 691 10.62 -17.21 -26.04
CA ILE A 691 10.40 -17.50 -24.61
C ILE A 691 10.12 -18.99 -24.41
N VAL A 692 9.25 -19.57 -25.24
CA VAL A 692 8.91 -21.00 -25.19
C VAL A 692 10.13 -21.88 -25.47
N ALA A 693 10.91 -21.57 -26.51
CA ALA A 693 12.15 -22.29 -26.83
C ALA A 693 13.13 -22.27 -25.65
N ARG A 694 13.32 -21.09 -25.05
CA ARG A 694 14.19 -20.93 -23.88
C ARG A 694 13.69 -21.71 -22.66
N ALA A 695 12.37 -21.76 -22.44
CA ALA A 695 11.77 -22.52 -21.36
C ALA A 695 11.93 -24.04 -21.52
N HIS A 696 12.03 -24.51 -22.77
CA HIS A 696 12.29 -25.92 -23.11
C HIS A 696 13.78 -26.29 -23.25
N GLY A 697 14.67 -25.30 -23.05
CA GLY A 697 16.12 -25.53 -23.11
C GLY A 697 16.68 -25.65 -24.55
N GLU A 698 15.98 -25.07 -25.54
CA GLU A 698 16.37 -25.03 -26.98
C GLU A 698 17.05 -23.70 -27.35
#